data_1b8b8e9af8c3e60438fc9ed613a3c76f
#
_entry.id   1b8b8e9af8c3e60438fc9ed613a3c76f
#
_cell.length_a   1.000
_cell.length_b   1.000
_cell.length_c   1.000
_cell.angle_alpha   90.00
_cell.angle_beta   90.00
_cell.angle_gamma   90.00
#
_symmetry.space_group_name_H-M   'P 1'
#
loop_
_entity.id
_entity.type
_entity.pdbx_description
1 polymer ?
#
loop_
_entity_poly.entity_id
_entity_poly.type
_entity_poly.pdbx_seq_one_letter_code
_entity_poly.pdbx_strand_id
1 'polypeptide(L)'
;AASPTTSTSTASTPRRRSTPSYKKPLRKRRWEGGWVEKGREGDDKAPLLDAFRLGGRNGVHENKLKNLYVYFWRWATFKVFEQHRSESDRGIVAFISTAGFLSGPGFRGMRKYLRETCSEGWIIDLSPEGIQPPLRTRLFEGVQQQLTIAVFVRSRADTEPARIRYVALDGSTREEKYAQLEALGPDSDQWRPVRQDAHAPFTPAAIGAWDTYPALDDLLPWTVPGILPKRTWVYSADPDTLRSRWRRLTAETDLAEKRALFRETKGGRTIDRPVKPLPGSAQRRRSMLEAGPECPEPVPVAFRPFDRQWIIPDNRVLDRCSPELWENRAEGQIHIVELHSERFGDGPATLFTALMPDMHHFAGWGGGRVIPFLQKDGTPNVTPGLLQHLRNSFGGLAVSAEDLLAYIAAITAHPGFRSRFDDELTTVGVRVPLTGDATLWSEALHIGRKVIWASTFGERLVDPVAGRPGGPQEVWTTAQPAITYRRQVGRDELPESFVYDSDRLELHFGQGVFGAVTQQMRDYQVSGQNVLDGWLKRRTGPPSRRAVSQLDHIRPERWLPAWSEELQYVLSVLWHLVELQSAQNELLDRVLMSPLVSVAELHRRNVLPVPDNAQRSAPAPLQTDPIPGTEGIEGREPHAVRPLTVEKRSPADAPTLPRRSRNPGAARSSRRKRQDP
;
A
#
# COMPACT_ATOMS: atom_id res chain seq x y z
N ALA A 1 90.19 -1.40 -4.52
CA ALA A 1 89.09 -1.42 -5.42
C ALA A 1 88.35 -2.77 -5.26
N ALA A 2 87.33 -2.85 -4.48
CA ALA A 2 86.54 -4.04 -4.26
C ALA A 2 85.10 -3.77 -4.73
N SER A 3 84.60 -4.59 -5.63
CA SER A 3 83.22 -4.64 -6.06
C SER A 3 82.36 -5.34 -5.00
N PRO A 4 81.17 -4.88 -4.74
CA PRO A 4 80.25 -5.63 -3.90
C PRO A 4 79.26 -6.47 -4.74
N THR A 5 79.13 -7.68 -4.36
CA THR A 5 78.19 -8.70 -4.79
C THR A 5 76.76 -8.32 -4.51
N THR A 6 75.93 -8.38 -5.54
CA THR A 6 74.45 -8.24 -5.48
C THR A 6 73.83 -9.54 -4.92
N SER A 7 73.18 -9.46 -3.81
CA SER A 7 72.22 -10.46 -3.30
C SER A 7 70.81 -10.05 -3.62
N THR A 8 70.15 -10.80 -4.48
CA THR A 8 68.74 -10.71 -4.79
C THR A 8 67.89 -11.20 -3.63
N SER A 9 67.23 -10.32 -2.92
CA SER A 9 66.24 -10.66 -1.92
C SER A 9 64.84 -10.61 -2.60
N THR A 10 64.20 -11.72 -2.68
CA THR A 10 62.80 -11.85 -3.09
C THR A 10 61.88 -11.20 -2.08
N ALA A 11 61.28 -10.07 -2.51
CA ALA A 11 60.26 -9.41 -1.71
C ALA A 11 58.98 -10.25 -1.67
N SER A 12 58.68 -10.76 -0.51
CA SER A 12 57.39 -11.38 -0.16
C SER A 12 56.31 -10.29 -0.09
N THR A 13 55.32 -10.40 -0.95
CA THR A 13 54.08 -9.57 -0.97
C THR A 13 53.39 -9.65 0.39
N PRO A 14 53.01 -8.54 1.04
CA PRO A 14 52.28 -8.60 2.30
C PRO A 14 50.85 -9.12 2.04
N ARG A 15 50.51 -10.23 2.67
CA ARG A 15 49.17 -10.76 2.79
C ARG A 15 48.25 -9.64 3.30
N ARG A 16 47.28 -9.24 2.48
CA ARG A 16 46.14 -8.40 2.89
C ARG A 16 45.50 -9.08 4.11
N ARG A 17 45.61 -8.48 5.26
CA ARG A 17 44.76 -8.81 6.43
C ARG A 17 43.34 -8.55 6.03
N SER A 18 42.54 -9.61 5.91
CA SER A 18 41.10 -9.55 5.79
C SER A 18 40.56 -8.81 7.03
N THR A 19 39.97 -7.64 6.80
CA THR A 19 39.15 -6.96 7.79
C THR A 19 38.06 -7.91 8.26
N PRO A 20 37.87 -8.09 9.58
CA PRO A 20 36.78 -8.93 10.07
C PRO A 20 35.46 -8.34 9.59
N SER A 21 34.73 -9.10 8.76
CA SER A 21 33.38 -8.74 8.40
C SER A 21 32.52 -8.74 9.68
N TYR A 22 32.10 -7.57 10.11
CA TYR A 22 31.05 -7.41 11.11
C TYR A 22 29.72 -7.89 10.52
N LYS A 23 29.59 -9.20 10.38
CA LYS A 23 28.33 -9.91 10.11
C LYS A 23 28.04 -10.85 11.26
N LYS A 24 27.75 -10.27 12.43
CA LYS A 24 26.88 -10.94 13.39
C LYS A 24 25.62 -10.09 13.45
N PRO A 25 24.44 -10.66 13.09
CA PRO A 25 23.20 -10.05 13.53
C PRO A 25 23.30 -9.97 15.04
N LEU A 26 23.11 -8.77 15.60
CA LEU A 26 22.97 -8.58 17.04
C LEU A 26 21.93 -9.60 17.51
N ARG A 27 22.36 -10.70 18.09
CA ARG A 27 21.48 -11.56 18.88
C ARG A 27 20.79 -10.59 19.82
N LYS A 28 19.46 -10.49 19.77
CA LYS A 28 18.69 -9.81 20.81
C LYS A 28 19.20 -10.36 22.14
N ARG A 29 20.08 -9.62 22.79
CA ARG A 29 20.51 -9.95 24.13
C ARG A 29 19.26 -9.90 24.99
N ARG A 30 19.07 -10.88 25.84
CA ARG A 30 17.96 -11.04 26.80
C ARG A 30 17.78 -9.82 27.73
N TRP A 31 18.59 -8.78 27.56
CA TRP A 31 18.76 -7.58 28.38
C TRP A 31 18.33 -6.27 27.69
N GLU A 32 17.95 -6.31 26.44
CA GLU A 32 17.43 -5.11 25.74
C GLU A 32 16.08 -4.76 26.35
N GLY A 33 16.00 -3.58 26.95
CA GLY A 33 14.81 -3.08 27.62
C GLY A 33 14.81 -3.27 29.16
N GLY A 34 15.45 -4.29 29.69
CA GLY A 34 15.63 -4.50 31.12
C GLY A 34 14.43 -4.06 31.98
N TRP A 35 14.70 -3.32 33.05
CA TRP A 35 13.67 -2.79 33.93
C TRP A 35 12.76 -1.72 33.31
N VAL A 36 13.19 -1.06 32.22
CA VAL A 36 12.35 -0.10 31.50
C VAL A 36 11.13 -0.78 30.87
N GLU A 37 11.33 -1.97 30.28
CA GLU A 37 10.26 -2.74 29.63
C GLU A 37 9.49 -3.65 30.59
N LYS A 38 10.15 -4.21 31.60
CA LYS A 38 9.60 -5.30 32.44
C LYS A 38 9.38 -4.93 33.89
N GLY A 39 9.83 -3.77 34.33
CA GLY A 39 9.92 -3.43 35.73
C GLY A 39 11.15 -4.03 36.43
N ARG A 40 11.36 -3.69 37.69
CA ARG A 40 12.42 -4.27 38.53
C ARG A 40 11.87 -5.53 39.21
N GLU A 41 12.68 -6.55 39.26
CA GLU A 41 12.35 -7.79 39.96
C GLU A 41 12.15 -7.48 41.47
N GLY A 42 10.99 -7.83 42.02
CA GLY A 42 10.64 -7.53 43.40
C GLY A 42 10.09 -6.11 43.66
N ASP A 43 9.86 -5.29 42.63
CA ASP A 43 9.22 -3.98 42.77
C ASP A 43 7.77 -4.06 42.21
N ASP A 44 6.75 -3.72 43.01
CA ASP A 44 5.33 -3.70 42.60
C ASP A 44 5.00 -2.55 41.66
N LYS A 45 5.99 -1.72 41.30
CA LYS A 45 5.77 -0.59 40.38
C LYS A 45 5.67 -1.07 38.93
N ALA A 46 4.74 -0.49 38.22
CA ALA A 46 4.57 -0.72 36.78
C ALA A 46 5.87 -0.44 36.00
N PRO A 47 6.13 -1.19 34.90
CA PRO A 47 7.26 -0.93 34.01
C PRO A 47 7.28 0.54 33.56
N LEU A 48 8.47 1.15 33.48
CA LEU A 48 8.57 2.55 33.07
C LEU A 48 7.95 2.81 31.70
N LEU A 49 8.09 1.84 30.78
CA LEU A 49 7.57 1.97 29.42
C LEU A 49 6.03 2.11 29.36
N ASP A 50 5.32 1.71 30.42
CA ASP A 50 3.86 1.80 30.46
C ASP A 50 3.36 3.26 30.43
N ALA A 51 4.18 4.22 30.86
CA ALA A 51 3.85 5.65 30.69
C ALA A 51 3.77 6.10 29.22
N PHE A 52 4.35 5.34 28.28
CA PHE A 52 4.27 5.58 26.85
C PHE A 52 3.20 4.75 26.15
N ARG A 53 2.43 3.93 26.88
CA ARG A 53 1.37 3.07 26.35
C ARG A 53 0.01 3.69 26.54
N LEU A 54 -0.86 3.51 25.59
CA LEU A 54 -2.28 3.86 25.67
C LEU A 54 -3.16 2.63 25.90
N GLY A 55 -2.65 1.44 25.52
CA GLY A 55 -3.41 0.21 25.59
C GLY A 55 -4.56 0.12 24.57
N GLY A 56 -5.48 -0.81 24.78
CA GLY A 56 -6.66 -0.99 23.92
C GLY A 56 -6.30 -1.22 22.46
N ARG A 57 -6.95 -0.50 21.55
CA ARG A 57 -6.73 -0.59 20.08
C ARG A 57 -5.32 -0.20 19.65
N ASN A 58 -4.64 0.64 20.41
CA ASN A 58 -3.27 1.09 20.10
C ASN A 58 -2.23 -0.02 20.33
N GLY A 59 -2.55 -1.06 21.11
CA GLY A 59 -1.61 -2.13 21.49
C GLY A 59 -0.94 -2.86 20.33
N VAL A 60 -1.59 -2.97 19.18
CA VAL A 60 -1.02 -3.58 17.96
C VAL A 60 0.18 -2.78 17.45
N HIS A 61 0.09 -1.46 17.50
CA HIS A 61 1.14 -0.55 17.02
C HIS A 61 2.22 -0.32 18.09
N GLU A 62 1.91 -0.50 19.35
CA GLU A 62 2.82 -0.28 20.50
C GLU A 62 4.03 -1.24 20.53
N ASN A 63 4.04 -2.29 19.72
CA ASN A 63 5.25 -3.07 19.49
C ASN A 63 6.44 -2.22 18.99
N LYS A 64 6.18 -1.07 18.38
CA LYS A 64 7.21 -0.09 17.97
C LYS A 64 7.90 0.57 19.18
N LEU A 65 7.25 0.64 20.34
CA LEU A 65 7.85 1.15 21.58
C LEU A 65 8.99 0.27 22.07
N LYS A 66 9.06 -1.00 21.65
CA LYS A 66 10.15 -1.93 21.97
C LYS A 66 11.39 -1.68 21.10
N ASN A 67 11.81 -0.44 21.02
CA ASN A 67 13.00 -0.02 20.30
C ASN A 67 13.95 0.66 21.27
N LEU A 68 15.26 0.43 21.09
CA LEU A 68 16.29 0.88 22.01
C LEU A 68 16.25 2.40 22.24
N TYR A 69 16.05 3.20 21.18
CA TYR A 69 15.98 4.65 21.33
C TYR A 69 14.78 5.11 22.18
N VAL A 70 13.65 4.38 22.13
CA VAL A 70 12.48 4.68 22.97
C VAL A 70 12.76 4.40 24.43
N TYR A 71 13.54 3.32 24.72
CA TYR A 71 13.98 3.03 26.09
C TYR A 71 14.88 4.12 26.65
N PHE A 72 15.77 4.68 25.81
CA PHE A 72 16.60 5.84 26.22
C PHE A 72 15.74 7.08 26.47
N TRP A 73 14.80 7.38 25.59
CA TRP A 73 13.83 8.47 25.80
C TRP A 73 13.07 8.30 27.12
N ARG A 74 12.51 7.10 27.35
CA ARG A 74 11.73 6.83 28.56
C ARG A 74 12.60 6.87 29.83
N TRP A 75 13.79 6.31 29.76
CA TRP A 75 14.74 6.37 30.88
C TRP A 75 15.16 7.79 31.20
N ALA A 76 15.51 8.59 30.22
CA ALA A 76 15.94 9.98 30.42
C ALA A 76 14.80 10.86 30.98
N THR A 77 13.59 10.74 30.42
CA THR A 77 12.43 11.48 30.93
C THR A 77 12.08 11.08 32.35
N PHE A 78 12.18 9.78 32.69
CA PHE A 78 12.03 9.33 34.07
C PHE A 78 13.07 9.97 34.99
N LYS A 79 14.34 9.94 34.60
CA LYS A 79 15.44 10.51 35.42
C LYS A 79 15.28 12.00 35.63
N VAL A 80 14.98 12.73 34.59
CA VAL A 80 14.97 14.21 34.62
C VAL A 80 13.64 14.76 35.15
N PHE A 81 12.50 14.14 34.77
CA PHE A 81 11.19 14.74 35.06
C PHE A 81 10.42 14.04 36.20
N GLU A 82 10.81 12.82 36.61
CA GLU A 82 10.03 12.07 37.62
C GLU A 82 10.84 11.72 38.86
N GLN A 83 12.08 11.25 38.70
CA GLN A 83 12.85 10.68 39.84
C GLN A 83 13.19 11.75 40.89
N HIS A 84 13.49 12.98 40.46
CA HIS A 84 13.91 14.08 41.35
C HIS A 84 12.87 15.22 41.38
N ARG A 85 11.61 14.92 41.17
CA ARG A 85 10.54 15.92 41.13
C ARG A 85 10.39 16.73 42.40
N SER A 86 10.76 16.14 43.52
CA SER A 86 10.73 16.82 44.81
C SER A 86 11.86 17.87 44.98
N GLU A 87 12.95 17.74 44.18
CA GLU A 87 14.12 18.61 44.29
C GLU A 87 14.11 19.73 43.23
N SER A 88 13.57 19.46 42.06
CA SER A 88 13.43 20.44 40.97
C SER A 88 12.30 20.09 40.01
N ASP A 89 11.46 21.07 39.71
CA ASP A 89 10.43 20.98 38.68
C ASP A 89 10.96 21.33 37.26
N ARG A 90 12.27 21.56 37.13
CA ARG A 90 12.92 22.00 35.90
C ARG A 90 13.81 20.88 35.34
N GLY A 91 13.89 20.82 34.02
CA GLY A 91 14.80 19.87 33.35
C GLY A 91 14.73 19.94 31.86
N ILE A 92 15.77 19.41 31.21
CA ILE A 92 15.91 19.33 29.75
C ILE A 92 16.28 17.92 29.36
N VAL A 93 15.59 17.37 28.35
CA VAL A 93 15.96 16.11 27.69
C VAL A 93 16.12 16.39 26.22
N ALA A 94 17.29 16.07 25.66
CA ALA A 94 17.59 16.26 24.24
C ALA A 94 18.23 15.00 23.65
N PHE A 95 17.80 14.61 22.46
CA PHE A 95 18.36 13.48 21.73
C PHE A 95 18.42 13.72 20.23
N ILE A 96 19.45 13.17 19.60
CA ILE A 96 19.44 12.81 18.19
C ILE A 96 18.95 11.37 18.13
N SER A 97 17.80 11.13 17.50
CA SER A 97 17.20 9.80 17.43
C SER A 97 16.44 9.58 16.11
N THR A 98 15.91 8.38 15.92
CA THR A 98 15.06 8.13 14.74
C THR A 98 13.76 8.90 14.87
N ALA A 99 13.26 9.45 13.75
CA ALA A 99 12.09 10.32 13.67
C ALA A 99 10.73 9.59 13.81
N GLY A 100 10.74 8.25 13.95
CA GLY A 100 9.50 7.46 13.97
C GLY A 100 8.48 7.85 15.04
N PHE A 101 8.90 8.46 16.15
CA PHE A 101 7.99 8.92 17.21
C PHE A 101 7.25 10.21 16.84
N LEU A 102 7.73 10.96 15.85
CA LEU A 102 7.10 12.22 15.44
C LEU A 102 5.67 12.01 14.95
N SER A 103 5.44 10.99 14.10
CA SER A 103 4.12 10.75 13.49
C SER A 103 3.58 9.33 13.68
N GLY A 104 4.43 8.34 13.96
CA GLY A 104 4.06 6.94 14.02
C GLY A 104 2.91 6.62 14.99
N PRO A 105 1.92 5.79 14.60
CA PRO A 105 0.74 5.50 15.41
C PRO A 105 1.06 4.78 16.73
N GLY A 106 2.13 3.99 16.78
CA GLY A 106 2.57 3.30 18.00
C GLY A 106 3.16 4.22 19.08
N PHE A 107 3.41 5.49 18.75
CA PHE A 107 4.02 6.46 19.65
C PHE A 107 3.05 7.52 20.20
N ARG A 108 1.75 7.34 19.97
CA ARG A 108 0.72 8.28 20.49
C ARG A 108 0.84 8.50 22.00
N GLY A 109 1.07 7.44 22.76
CA GLY A 109 1.26 7.53 24.21
C GLY A 109 2.55 8.26 24.61
N MET A 110 3.66 8.06 23.87
CA MET A 110 4.89 8.81 24.07
C MET A 110 4.69 10.31 23.80
N ARG A 111 3.99 10.67 22.69
CA ARG A 111 3.69 12.08 22.39
C ARG A 111 2.78 12.71 23.45
N LYS A 112 1.75 12.00 23.90
CA LYS A 112 0.89 12.44 25.01
C LYS A 112 1.73 12.72 26.25
N TYR A 113 2.54 11.76 26.68
CA TYR A 113 3.39 11.90 27.84
C TYR A 113 4.31 13.14 27.76
N LEU A 114 4.98 13.35 26.60
CA LEU A 114 5.87 14.49 26.41
C LEU A 114 5.12 15.83 26.46
N ARG A 115 3.90 15.91 25.89
CA ARG A 115 3.07 17.12 25.97
C ARG A 115 2.58 17.41 27.38
N GLU A 116 2.19 16.40 28.14
CA GLU A 116 1.66 16.56 29.48
C GLU A 116 2.76 16.77 30.54
N THR A 117 4.01 16.38 30.23
CA THR A 117 5.11 16.44 31.17
C THR A 117 6.00 17.68 30.98
N CYS A 118 6.12 18.17 29.75
CA CYS A 118 7.01 19.28 29.39
C CYS A 118 6.24 20.58 29.19
N SER A 119 6.92 21.71 29.22
CA SER A 119 6.39 23.04 28.94
C SER A 119 6.59 23.43 27.47
N GLU A 120 7.74 23.05 26.90
CA GLU A 120 8.12 23.37 25.53
C GLU A 120 8.87 22.20 24.88
N GLY A 121 8.80 22.14 23.54
CA GLY A 121 9.56 21.21 22.73
C GLY A 121 9.98 21.82 21.39
N TRP A 122 11.19 21.46 20.95
CA TRP A 122 11.72 21.81 19.64
C TRP A 122 12.09 20.55 18.89
N ILE A 123 11.62 20.42 17.67
CA ILE A 123 11.85 19.29 16.79
C ILE A 123 12.54 19.79 15.53
N ILE A 124 13.74 19.28 15.26
CA ILE A 124 14.48 19.54 14.02
C ILE A 124 14.50 18.23 13.23
N ASP A 125 13.79 18.17 12.11
CA ASP A 125 13.83 17.01 11.20
C ASP A 125 15.08 17.12 10.32
N LEU A 126 16.03 16.23 10.54
CA LEU A 126 17.30 16.17 9.81
C LEU A 126 17.17 15.49 8.44
N SER A 127 16.12 14.73 8.25
CA SER A 127 15.90 13.88 7.08
C SER A 127 14.45 13.96 6.61
N PRO A 128 13.96 15.17 6.21
CA PRO A 128 12.58 15.33 5.72
C PRO A 128 12.33 14.51 4.45
N GLU A 129 13.37 14.09 3.73
CA GLU A 129 13.30 13.19 2.58
C GLU A 129 12.83 11.78 2.96
N GLY A 130 12.75 11.46 4.24
CA GLY A 130 12.28 10.18 4.75
C GLY A 130 13.37 9.14 4.97
N ILE A 131 12.99 7.85 4.82
CA ILE A 131 13.90 6.70 4.99
C ILE A 131 14.84 6.61 3.80
N GLN A 132 16.12 6.34 4.06
CA GLN A 132 17.21 6.28 3.07
C GLN A 132 17.43 7.63 2.36
N PRO A 133 17.64 8.72 3.11
CA PRO A 133 17.88 10.01 2.48
C PRO A 133 19.09 9.93 1.52
N PRO A 134 19.10 10.70 0.44
CA PRO A 134 20.21 10.71 -0.52
C PRO A 134 21.57 10.94 0.16
N LEU A 135 22.64 10.32 -0.34
CA LEU A 135 23.98 10.47 0.26
C LEU A 135 24.44 11.93 0.36
N ARG A 136 24.07 12.75 -0.62
CA ARG A 136 24.43 14.18 -0.67
C ARG A 136 23.79 15.02 0.43
N THR A 137 22.60 14.64 0.92
CA THR A 137 21.86 15.37 1.96
C THR A 137 21.92 14.67 3.33
N ARG A 138 22.56 13.49 3.40
CA ARG A 138 22.63 12.67 4.60
C ARG A 138 23.67 13.21 5.57
N LEU A 139 23.23 13.65 6.73
CA LEU A 139 24.13 14.19 7.77
C LEU A 139 25.07 13.14 8.37
N PHE A 140 24.59 11.89 8.53
CA PHE A 140 25.37 10.78 9.07
C PHE A 140 25.51 9.69 8.00
N GLU A 141 26.70 9.49 7.44
CA GLU A 141 26.93 8.64 6.25
C GLU A 141 26.41 7.21 6.36
N GLY A 142 26.61 6.56 7.50
CA GLY A 142 26.20 5.17 7.71
C GLY A 142 24.72 4.99 8.06
N VAL A 143 23.97 6.08 8.30
CA VAL A 143 22.61 6.01 8.84
C VAL A 143 21.59 6.15 7.71
N GLN A 144 20.76 5.12 7.53
CA GLN A 144 19.69 5.07 6.53
C GLN A 144 18.31 5.38 7.12
N GLN A 145 18.22 5.62 8.42
CA GLN A 145 16.98 5.97 9.10
C GLN A 145 16.72 7.47 8.99
N GLN A 146 15.47 7.85 8.97
CA GLN A 146 15.07 9.23 9.18
C GLN A 146 15.46 9.65 10.60
N LEU A 147 16.16 10.77 10.73
CA LEU A 147 16.69 11.27 12.00
C LEU A 147 16.07 12.62 12.35
N THR A 148 15.99 12.86 13.67
CA THR A 148 15.55 14.15 14.22
C THR A 148 16.40 14.49 15.44
N ILE A 149 16.61 15.79 15.66
CA ILE A 149 16.98 16.34 16.97
C ILE A 149 15.67 16.73 17.66
N ALA A 150 15.48 16.29 18.89
CA ALA A 150 14.33 16.71 19.68
C ALA A 150 14.80 17.14 21.06
N VAL A 151 14.35 18.33 21.47
CA VAL A 151 14.63 18.95 22.76
C VAL A 151 13.31 19.20 23.47
N PHE A 152 13.17 18.66 24.68
CA PHE A 152 11.99 18.88 25.53
C PHE A 152 12.41 19.50 26.83
N VAL A 153 11.74 20.59 27.20
CA VAL A 153 12.04 21.37 28.39
C VAL A 153 10.83 21.39 29.31
N ARG A 154 11.09 21.18 30.59
CA ARG A 154 10.16 21.42 31.67
C ARG A 154 10.66 22.61 32.49
N SER A 155 9.90 23.70 32.55
CA SER A 155 10.25 24.92 33.28
C SER A 155 9.52 25.06 34.60
N ARG A 156 8.28 24.54 34.67
CA ARG A 156 7.41 24.48 35.85
C ARG A 156 6.38 23.36 35.66
N ALA A 157 5.64 23.05 36.73
CA ALA A 157 4.45 22.21 36.58
C ALA A 157 3.34 23.04 35.91
N ASP A 158 3.33 23.11 34.59
CA ASP A 158 2.28 23.74 33.82
C ASP A 158 1.09 22.79 33.70
N THR A 159 -0.10 23.36 33.72
CA THR A 159 -1.38 22.64 33.49
C THR A 159 -1.72 22.58 32.02
N GLU A 160 -1.04 23.36 31.20
CA GLU A 160 -1.24 23.38 29.73
C GLU A 160 -0.30 22.41 29.00
N PRO A 161 -0.74 21.82 27.90
CA PRO A 161 0.13 20.98 27.08
C PRO A 161 1.34 21.74 26.53
N ALA A 162 2.50 21.07 26.44
CA ALA A 162 3.74 21.68 25.96
C ALA A 162 3.57 22.30 24.56
N ARG A 163 4.08 23.51 24.38
CA ARG A 163 4.18 24.15 23.08
C ARG A 163 5.30 23.53 22.26
N ILE A 164 4.94 22.81 21.20
CA ILE A 164 5.89 22.13 20.33
C ILE A 164 6.11 22.96 19.07
N ARG A 165 7.38 23.12 18.69
CA ARG A 165 7.83 23.80 17.48
C ARG A 165 8.61 22.82 16.61
N TYR A 166 8.48 22.94 15.32
CA TYR A 166 9.10 22.05 14.35
C TYR A 166 9.77 22.83 13.22
N VAL A 167 10.90 22.31 12.75
CA VAL A 167 11.57 22.77 11.53
C VAL A 167 12.14 21.57 10.79
N ALA A 168 12.08 21.59 9.47
CA ALA A 168 12.74 20.61 8.61
C ALA A 168 13.97 21.25 7.97
N LEU A 169 15.08 20.51 7.91
CA LEU A 169 16.25 20.91 7.15
C LEU A 169 16.09 20.44 5.69
N ASP A 170 15.72 21.35 4.82
CA ASP A 170 15.39 21.09 3.40
C ASP A 170 16.55 21.38 2.44
N GLY A 171 17.75 21.66 2.95
CA GLY A 171 18.96 21.87 2.17
C GLY A 171 19.22 20.73 1.20
N SER A 172 19.59 21.07 -0.05
CA SER A 172 19.85 20.13 -1.15
C SER A 172 21.22 19.42 -1.04
N THR A 173 22.04 19.89 -0.11
CA THR A 173 23.36 19.32 0.24
C THR A 173 23.50 19.18 1.76
N ARG A 174 24.50 18.40 2.19
CA ARG A 174 24.87 18.25 3.60
C ARG A 174 25.34 19.57 4.22
N GLU A 175 26.12 20.31 3.47
CA GLU A 175 26.69 21.59 3.85
C GLU A 175 25.58 22.63 4.07
N GLU A 176 24.60 22.67 3.21
CA GLU A 176 23.44 23.56 3.36
C GLU A 176 22.61 23.19 4.61
N LYS A 177 22.41 21.92 4.89
CA LYS A 177 21.73 21.48 6.11
C LYS A 177 22.51 21.85 7.37
N TYR A 178 23.84 21.76 7.37
CA TYR A 178 24.65 22.23 8.49
C TYR A 178 24.55 23.74 8.66
N ALA A 179 24.59 24.52 7.58
CA ALA A 179 24.42 25.97 7.63
C ALA A 179 23.02 26.36 8.18
N GLN A 180 21.96 25.67 7.75
CA GLN A 180 20.62 25.84 8.30
C GLN A 180 20.56 25.53 9.80
N LEU A 181 21.20 24.45 10.24
CA LEU A 181 21.23 24.05 11.64
C LEU A 181 22.02 25.07 12.50
N GLU A 182 23.12 25.60 11.99
CA GLU A 182 23.95 26.60 12.66
C GLU A 182 23.22 27.95 12.82
N ALA A 183 22.43 28.32 11.81
CA ALA A 183 21.64 29.55 11.81
C ALA A 183 20.36 29.46 12.68
N LEU A 184 19.99 28.27 13.13
CA LEU A 184 18.73 28.04 13.83
C LEU A 184 18.82 28.36 15.32
N GLY A 185 18.20 29.47 15.74
CA GLY A 185 18.04 29.84 17.17
C GLY A 185 16.69 29.41 17.74
N PRO A 186 16.53 29.40 19.07
CA PRO A 186 15.26 29.05 19.73
C PRO A 186 14.07 29.92 19.33
N ASP A 187 14.33 31.16 18.95
CA ASP A 187 13.34 32.18 18.60
C ASP A 187 13.33 32.50 17.09
N SER A 188 13.93 31.64 16.25
CA SER A 188 13.90 31.80 14.80
C SER A 188 12.46 31.79 14.26
N ASP A 189 12.19 32.58 13.23
CA ASP A 189 10.92 32.62 12.50
C ASP A 189 10.66 31.37 11.63
N GLN A 190 11.68 30.52 11.45
CA GLN A 190 11.56 29.25 10.73
C GLN A 190 10.77 28.18 11.51
N TRP A 191 10.55 28.38 12.81
CA TRP A 191 9.80 27.44 13.63
C TRP A 191 8.32 27.44 13.27
N ARG A 192 7.82 26.28 12.85
CA ARG A 192 6.40 26.05 12.57
C ARG A 192 5.71 25.48 13.80
N PRO A 193 4.53 25.99 14.19
CA PRO A 193 3.78 25.44 15.31
C PRO A 193 3.28 24.03 14.98
N VAL A 194 3.18 23.20 16.02
CA VAL A 194 2.64 21.84 15.94
C VAL A 194 1.31 21.82 16.70
N ARG A 195 0.37 20.99 16.27
CA ARG A 195 -0.95 20.82 16.92
C ARG A 195 -0.83 20.53 18.40
N GLN A 196 -1.77 21.08 19.16
CA GLN A 196 -1.77 21.00 20.63
C GLN A 196 -2.51 19.77 21.18
N ASP A 197 -3.28 19.00 20.35
CA ASP A 197 -3.98 17.84 20.88
C ASP A 197 -2.99 16.77 21.40
N ALA A 198 -3.38 16.12 22.50
CA ALA A 198 -2.48 15.26 23.27
C ALA A 198 -1.81 14.12 22.46
N HIS A 199 -2.45 13.64 21.42
CA HIS A 199 -1.98 12.49 20.62
C HIS A 199 -1.45 12.89 19.24
N ALA A 200 -1.59 14.17 18.85
CA ALA A 200 -1.19 14.65 17.53
C ALA A 200 0.28 14.36 17.22
N PRO A 201 0.62 14.19 15.97
CA PRO A 201 2.02 14.18 15.50
C PRO A 201 2.79 15.41 15.98
N PHE A 202 4.11 15.28 16.06
CA PHE A 202 5.05 16.38 16.28
C PHE A 202 5.56 17.00 14.97
N THR A 203 4.94 16.67 13.87
CA THR A 203 5.11 17.35 12.58
C THR A 203 4.06 18.45 12.45
N PRO A 204 4.35 19.55 11.72
CA PRO A 204 3.32 20.55 11.45
C PRO A 204 2.16 19.83 10.76
N ALA A 205 0.97 19.99 11.32
CA ALA A 205 -0.22 19.78 10.53
C ALA A 205 -0.52 21.12 9.87
N ALA A 206 -1.00 21.09 8.66
CA ALA A 206 -1.61 22.28 8.12
C ALA A 206 -2.64 22.80 9.13
N ILE A 207 -2.48 24.02 9.53
CA ILE A 207 -3.49 24.73 10.33
C ILE A 207 -4.61 25.03 9.34
N GLY A 208 -5.53 24.09 9.15
CA GLY A 208 -6.54 24.18 8.12
C GLY A 208 -7.71 23.25 8.34
N ALA A 209 -8.57 23.23 7.36
CA ALA A 209 -9.79 22.43 7.37
C ALA A 209 -9.57 20.90 7.40
N TRP A 210 -8.33 20.41 7.19
CA TRP A 210 -8.02 18.97 7.10
C TRP A 210 -8.58 18.16 8.26
N ASP A 211 -8.43 18.66 9.48
CA ASP A 211 -8.92 17.95 10.67
C ASP A 211 -10.43 17.95 10.82
N THR A 212 -11.08 18.83 10.10
CA THR A 212 -12.55 18.88 10.06
C THR A 212 -13.12 17.84 9.10
N TYR A 213 -12.30 17.29 8.18
CA TYR A 213 -12.75 16.26 7.26
C TYR A 213 -12.81 14.91 7.95
N PRO A 214 -13.85 14.09 7.70
CA PRO A 214 -13.91 12.73 8.21
C PRO A 214 -12.75 11.89 7.65
N ALA A 215 -12.15 11.04 8.49
CA ALA A 215 -11.16 10.09 8.09
C ALA A 215 -11.83 8.96 7.26
N LEU A 216 -11.04 8.30 6.43
CA LEU A 216 -11.55 7.21 5.60
C LEU A 216 -12.21 6.09 6.44
N ASP A 217 -11.68 5.83 7.65
CA ASP A 217 -12.27 4.87 8.60
C ASP A 217 -13.40 5.46 9.47
N ASP A 218 -13.67 6.76 9.41
CA ASP A 218 -14.93 7.34 9.87
C ASP A 218 -16.08 7.06 8.89
N LEU A 219 -15.77 6.89 7.62
CA LEU A 219 -16.74 6.63 6.55
C LEU A 219 -16.94 5.12 6.30
N LEU A 220 -15.83 4.36 6.27
CA LEU A 220 -15.76 2.93 5.97
C LEU A 220 -14.99 2.22 7.11
N PRO A 221 -15.66 1.85 8.21
CA PRO A 221 -15.01 1.58 9.49
C PRO A 221 -14.29 0.24 9.60
N TRP A 222 -14.66 -0.76 8.78
CA TRP A 222 -14.02 -2.06 8.84
C TRP A 222 -12.79 -2.11 7.95
N THR A 223 -11.64 -2.39 8.57
CA THR A 223 -10.34 -2.41 7.89
C THR A 223 -9.57 -3.68 8.25
N VAL A 224 -8.84 -4.21 7.28
CA VAL A 224 -8.04 -5.43 7.43
C VAL A 224 -6.64 -5.25 6.86
N PRO A 225 -5.64 -6.01 7.31
CA PRO A 225 -4.34 -6.02 6.65
C PRO A 225 -4.41 -6.78 5.32
N GLY A 226 -3.60 -6.40 4.34
CA GLY A 226 -3.40 -7.17 3.12
C GLY A 226 -2.71 -8.53 3.38
N ILE A 227 -2.66 -9.37 2.36
CA ILE A 227 -2.00 -10.68 2.42
C ILE A 227 -0.48 -10.49 2.51
N LEU A 228 0.21 -11.21 3.42
CA LEU A 228 1.66 -11.16 3.57
C LEU A 228 2.26 -12.57 3.67
N PRO A 229 2.77 -13.14 2.59
CA PRO A 229 3.45 -14.44 2.62
C PRO A 229 4.85 -14.40 3.25
N LYS A 230 5.55 -13.26 3.17
CA LYS A 230 6.97 -13.09 3.46
C LYS A 230 7.91 -13.96 2.59
N ARG A 231 7.36 -14.63 1.60
CA ARG A 231 8.07 -15.44 0.60
C ARG A 231 7.71 -14.93 -0.78
N THR A 232 8.70 -14.70 -1.61
CA THR A 232 8.50 -14.19 -2.97
C THR A 232 8.07 -15.30 -3.92
N TRP A 233 8.53 -16.53 -3.72
CA TRP A 233 8.26 -17.67 -4.60
C TRP A 233 6.79 -18.11 -4.63
N VAL A 234 5.94 -17.65 -3.70
CA VAL A 234 4.49 -17.93 -3.69
C VAL A 234 3.71 -17.03 -4.64
N TYR A 235 4.34 -16.01 -5.21
CA TYR A 235 3.76 -15.13 -6.23
C TYR A 235 4.42 -15.35 -7.58
N SER A 236 3.65 -15.24 -8.66
CA SER A 236 4.17 -15.18 -10.02
C SER A 236 3.17 -14.49 -10.95
N ALA A 237 3.70 -13.82 -11.99
CA ALA A 237 2.90 -13.35 -13.12
C ALA A 237 2.41 -14.51 -14.03
N ASP A 238 2.89 -15.73 -13.80
CA ASP A 238 2.53 -16.94 -14.54
C ASP A 238 2.14 -18.06 -13.56
N PRO A 239 0.93 -18.64 -13.66
CA PRO A 239 0.48 -19.69 -12.74
C PRO A 239 1.22 -21.01 -12.91
N ASP A 240 1.73 -21.35 -14.09
CA ASP A 240 2.48 -22.58 -14.32
C ASP A 240 3.84 -22.58 -13.61
N THR A 241 4.41 -21.40 -13.47
CA THR A 241 5.59 -21.18 -12.62
C THR A 241 5.32 -21.56 -11.17
N LEU A 242 4.15 -21.22 -10.62
CA LEU A 242 3.77 -21.58 -9.25
C LEU A 242 3.59 -23.08 -9.08
N ARG A 243 2.96 -23.74 -10.05
CA ARG A 243 2.81 -25.20 -10.08
C ARG A 243 4.17 -25.91 -10.13
N SER A 244 5.12 -25.37 -10.89
CA SER A 244 6.50 -25.89 -11.00
C SER A 244 7.28 -25.71 -9.69
N ARG A 245 7.19 -24.55 -9.04
CA ARG A 245 7.77 -24.27 -7.72
C ARG A 245 7.21 -25.20 -6.64
N TRP A 246 5.90 -25.42 -6.65
CA TRP A 246 5.24 -26.32 -5.70
C TRP A 246 5.73 -27.76 -5.87
N ARG A 247 5.75 -28.27 -7.11
CA ARG A 247 6.27 -29.62 -7.43
C ARG A 247 7.73 -29.78 -6.98
N ARG A 248 8.59 -28.77 -7.24
CA ARG A 248 9.98 -28.82 -6.80
C ARG A 248 10.11 -28.88 -5.28
N LEU A 249 9.31 -28.09 -4.55
CA LEU A 249 9.30 -28.08 -3.09
C LEU A 249 8.80 -29.42 -2.51
N THR A 250 7.72 -29.96 -3.04
CA THR A 250 7.12 -31.19 -2.52
C THR A 250 7.92 -32.43 -2.84
N ALA A 251 8.59 -32.47 -3.99
CA ALA A 251 9.45 -33.58 -4.43
C ALA A 251 10.76 -33.68 -3.64
N GLU A 252 11.20 -32.60 -2.94
CA GLU A 252 12.43 -32.65 -2.15
C GLU A 252 12.24 -33.57 -0.93
N THR A 253 13.16 -34.51 -0.76
CA THR A 253 13.13 -35.51 0.32
C THR A 253 14.07 -35.16 1.47
N ASP A 254 15.20 -34.47 1.19
CA ASP A 254 16.09 -33.99 2.24
C ASP A 254 15.42 -32.84 3.00
N LEU A 255 15.30 -33.01 4.32
CA LEU A 255 14.59 -32.03 5.15
C LEU A 255 15.31 -30.68 5.25
N ALA A 256 16.65 -30.66 5.19
CA ALA A 256 17.42 -29.43 5.30
C ALA A 256 17.29 -28.62 4.00
N GLU A 257 17.39 -29.28 2.85
CA GLU A 257 17.15 -28.67 1.54
C GLU A 257 15.69 -28.22 1.37
N LYS A 258 14.74 -29.04 1.81
CA LYS A 258 13.32 -28.67 1.79
C LYS A 258 13.01 -27.42 2.64
N ARG A 259 13.66 -27.28 3.81
CA ARG A 259 13.57 -26.07 4.64
C ARG A 259 14.19 -24.85 3.96
N ALA A 260 15.31 -25.03 3.26
CA ALA A 260 15.97 -23.99 2.50
C ALA A 260 15.09 -23.53 1.33
N LEU A 261 14.51 -24.45 0.58
CA LEU A 261 13.53 -24.16 -0.49
C LEU A 261 12.29 -23.43 0.04
N PHE A 262 11.67 -23.96 1.09
CA PHE A 262 10.49 -23.38 1.73
C PHE A 262 10.80 -22.00 2.28
N ARG A 263 11.99 -21.78 2.80
CA ARG A 263 12.45 -20.57 3.46
C ARG A 263 11.62 -20.20 4.67
N GLU A 264 11.96 -20.82 5.78
CA GLU A 264 11.35 -20.50 7.08
C GLU A 264 11.60 -19.03 7.46
N THR A 265 10.60 -18.34 7.97
CA THR A 265 10.67 -16.94 8.36
C THR A 265 10.64 -16.80 9.87
N LYS A 266 11.44 -15.87 10.41
CA LYS A 266 11.50 -15.62 11.85
C LYS A 266 10.14 -15.19 12.38
N GLY A 267 9.58 -15.97 13.31
CA GLY A 267 8.25 -15.74 13.88
C GLY A 267 7.09 -15.96 12.90
N GLY A 268 7.36 -16.62 11.75
CA GLY A 268 6.37 -16.94 10.75
C GLY A 268 6.12 -18.44 10.60
N ARG A 269 5.82 -18.88 9.39
CA ARG A 269 5.56 -20.28 9.06
C ARG A 269 6.86 -21.10 9.08
N THR A 270 6.82 -22.25 9.73
CA THR A 270 7.83 -23.31 9.63
C THR A 270 7.23 -24.49 8.87
N ILE A 271 8.08 -25.29 8.24
CA ILE A 271 7.66 -26.36 7.34
C ILE A 271 6.91 -27.48 8.06
N ASP A 272 7.23 -27.71 9.33
CA ASP A 272 6.72 -28.77 10.20
C ASP A 272 5.46 -28.37 10.99
N ARG A 273 5.16 -27.05 11.08
CA ARG A 273 4.07 -26.56 11.90
C ARG A 273 2.71 -26.73 11.21
N PRO A 274 1.78 -27.50 11.82
CA PRO A 274 0.41 -27.61 11.31
C PRO A 274 -0.35 -26.28 11.45
N VAL A 275 -1.00 -25.84 10.40
CA VAL A 275 -1.81 -24.61 10.36
C VAL A 275 -3.25 -24.90 9.96
N LYS A 276 -4.17 -24.02 10.38
CA LYS A 276 -5.54 -24.06 9.87
C LYS A 276 -5.54 -23.79 8.37
N PRO A 277 -6.38 -24.44 7.57
CA PRO A 277 -6.56 -24.10 6.17
C PRO A 277 -7.10 -22.67 6.02
N LEU A 278 -7.08 -22.17 4.79
CA LEU A 278 -7.78 -20.92 4.45
C LEU A 278 -9.28 -21.08 4.65
N PRO A 279 -10.02 -20.00 4.96
CA PRO A 279 -11.47 -20.02 5.03
C PRO A 279 -12.12 -20.61 3.78
N GLY A 280 -13.21 -21.34 3.96
CA GLY A 280 -13.90 -22.05 2.88
C GLY A 280 -13.30 -23.41 2.50
N SER A 281 -12.17 -23.82 3.09
CA SER A 281 -11.57 -25.13 2.89
C SER A 281 -12.06 -26.13 3.95
N ALA A 282 -12.53 -27.28 3.53
CA ALA A 282 -12.90 -28.40 4.41
C ALA A 282 -11.70 -29.22 4.93
N GLN A 283 -10.47 -28.83 4.55
CA GLN A 283 -9.28 -29.57 4.94
C GLN A 283 -9.01 -29.46 6.44
N ARG A 284 -8.43 -30.53 7.01
CA ARG A 284 -7.93 -30.49 8.38
C ARG A 284 -6.62 -29.70 8.49
N ARG A 285 -6.26 -29.36 9.72
CA ARG A 285 -4.97 -28.74 10.04
C ARG A 285 -3.83 -29.65 9.63
N ARG A 286 -2.88 -29.13 8.79
CA ARG A 286 -1.72 -29.88 8.27
C ARG A 286 -0.46 -29.01 8.24
N SER A 287 0.69 -29.68 8.25
CA SER A 287 2.00 -29.06 8.01
C SER A 287 2.34 -29.06 6.50
N MET A 288 3.39 -28.34 6.11
CA MET A 288 3.88 -28.39 4.73
C MET A 288 4.56 -29.73 4.41
N LEU A 289 5.06 -30.45 5.42
CA LEU A 289 5.61 -31.81 5.23
C LEU A 289 4.57 -32.81 4.74
N GLU A 290 3.29 -32.56 5.04
CA GLU A 290 2.16 -33.39 4.61
C GLU A 290 1.58 -32.96 3.24
N ALA A 291 2.26 -32.03 2.53
CA ALA A 291 1.79 -31.58 1.24
C ALA A 291 2.06 -32.62 0.14
N GLY A 292 1.04 -32.91 -0.65
CA GLY A 292 1.17 -33.71 -1.87
C GLY A 292 1.77 -32.91 -3.04
N PRO A 293 2.05 -33.59 -4.16
CA PRO A 293 2.68 -32.99 -5.35
C PRO A 293 1.74 -32.02 -6.09
N GLU A 294 0.45 -32.11 -5.88
CA GLU A 294 -0.54 -31.26 -6.52
C GLU A 294 -0.54 -29.87 -5.88
N CYS A 295 -0.25 -28.87 -6.70
CA CYS A 295 -0.35 -27.47 -6.30
C CYS A 295 -1.80 -27.07 -6.16
N PRO A 296 -2.23 -26.43 -5.03
CA PRO A 296 -3.51 -25.77 -5.00
C PRO A 296 -3.65 -24.80 -6.18
N GLU A 297 -4.82 -24.77 -6.81
CA GLU A 297 -5.02 -23.94 -8.01
C GLU A 297 -4.72 -22.47 -7.71
N PRO A 298 -3.72 -21.86 -8.39
CA PRO A 298 -3.36 -20.47 -8.15
C PRO A 298 -4.53 -19.51 -8.39
N VAL A 299 -4.66 -18.50 -7.55
CA VAL A 299 -5.71 -17.48 -7.66
C VAL A 299 -5.10 -16.10 -7.95
N PRO A 300 -5.81 -15.23 -8.70
CA PRO A 300 -5.32 -13.89 -8.97
C PRO A 300 -5.42 -13.01 -7.72
N VAL A 301 -4.42 -12.13 -7.54
CA VAL A 301 -4.33 -11.14 -6.45
C VAL A 301 -3.80 -9.81 -6.98
N ALA A 302 -4.14 -8.72 -6.30
CA ALA A 302 -3.57 -7.40 -6.54
C ALA A 302 -2.22 -7.30 -5.82
N PHE A 303 -1.14 -7.65 -6.53
CA PHE A 303 0.19 -7.72 -5.92
C PHE A 303 0.79 -6.33 -5.67
N ARG A 304 0.80 -5.48 -6.70
CA ARG A 304 1.22 -4.06 -6.65
C ARG A 304 0.23 -3.22 -7.46
N PRO A 305 0.33 -1.90 -7.45
CA PRO A 305 -0.57 -1.05 -8.23
C PRO A 305 -0.64 -1.49 -9.69
N PHE A 306 -1.83 -1.84 -10.13
CA PHE A 306 -2.14 -2.33 -11.49
C PHE A 306 -1.33 -3.56 -11.94
N ASP A 307 -0.67 -4.27 -11.02
CA ASP A 307 0.05 -5.51 -11.27
C ASP A 307 -0.73 -6.69 -10.67
N ARG A 308 -1.39 -7.41 -11.52
CA ARG A 308 -2.18 -8.60 -11.21
C ARG A 308 -1.25 -9.81 -11.30
N GLN A 309 -1.06 -10.51 -10.19
CA GLN A 309 -0.28 -11.73 -10.14
C GLN A 309 -1.10 -12.88 -9.58
N TRP A 310 -0.55 -14.06 -9.67
CA TRP A 310 -1.11 -15.28 -9.09
C TRP A 310 -0.44 -15.59 -7.76
N ILE A 311 -1.19 -16.16 -6.82
CA ILE A 311 -0.69 -16.64 -5.53
C ILE A 311 -1.11 -18.09 -5.33
N ILE A 312 -0.27 -18.87 -4.62
CA ILE A 312 -0.65 -20.20 -4.14
C ILE A 312 -1.59 -20.02 -2.94
N PRO A 313 -2.87 -20.43 -3.03
CA PRO A 313 -3.85 -20.21 -1.99
C PRO A 313 -3.76 -21.25 -0.88
N ASP A 314 -2.64 -21.27 -0.17
CA ASP A 314 -2.38 -22.22 0.91
C ASP A 314 -1.83 -21.54 2.16
N ASN A 315 -2.54 -21.63 3.27
CA ASN A 315 -2.13 -20.98 4.52
C ASN A 315 -0.81 -21.52 5.08
N ARG A 316 -0.33 -22.68 4.62
CA ARG A 316 0.97 -23.24 5.01
C ARG A 316 2.15 -22.39 4.49
N VAL A 317 1.94 -21.69 3.37
CA VAL A 317 2.96 -20.84 2.72
C VAL A 317 2.74 -19.33 2.95
N LEU A 318 1.62 -18.94 3.59
CA LEU A 318 1.25 -17.56 3.87
C LEU A 318 1.50 -17.23 5.34
N ASP A 319 2.46 -16.36 5.66
CA ASP A 319 2.77 -15.99 7.06
C ASP A 319 1.60 -15.25 7.73
N ARG A 320 0.96 -14.34 6.99
CA ARG A 320 -0.28 -13.66 7.38
C ARG A 320 -1.22 -13.75 6.19
N CYS A 321 -2.18 -14.66 6.28
CA CYS A 321 -3.12 -14.90 5.19
C CYS A 321 -4.26 -13.88 5.13
N SER A 322 -4.50 -13.10 6.21
CA SER A 322 -5.68 -12.21 6.35
C SER A 322 -6.97 -12.97 6.08
N PRO A 323 -7.40 -13.82 7.02
CA PRO A 323 -8.55 -14.72 6.81
C PRO A 323 -9.81 -13.97 6.35
N GLU A 324 -10.00 -12.77 6.84
CA GLU A 324 -11.14 -11.90 6.53
C GLU A 324 -11.21 -11.58 5.02
N LEU A 325 -10.08 -11.41 4.34
CA LEU A 325 -10.07 -11.21 2.89
C LEU A 325 -10.49 -12.47 2.13
N TRP A 326 -10.09 -13.65 2.61
CA TRP A 326 -10.45 -14.92 2.00
C TRP A 326 -11.95 -15.26 2.24
N GLU A 327 -12.48 -14.93 3.41
CA GLU A 327 -13.91 -15.10 3.73
C GLU A 327 -14.79 -14.15 2.92
N ASN A 328 -14.27 -13.00 2.54
CA ASN A 328 -15.01 -11.89 1.96
C ASN A 328 -14.80 -11.72 0.45
N ARG A 329 -14.49 -12.80 -0.26
CA ARG A 329 -14.38 -12.84 -1.72
C ARG A 329 -15.76 -12.92 -2.38
N ALA A 330 -16.60 -11.92 -2.14
CA ALA A 330 -17.92 -11.85 -2.76
C ALA A 330 -17.81 -11.39 -4.22
N GLU A 331 -18.75 -11.81 -5.06
CA GLU A 331 -19.00 -11.17 -6.35
C GLU A 331 -19.38 -9.70 -6.09
N GLY A 332 -18.78 -8.78 -6.84
CA GLY A 332 -18.96 -7.35 -6.61
C GLY A 332 -18.02 -6.71 -5.58
N GLN A 333 -17.18 -7.48 -4.86
CA GLN A 333 -16.23 -6.92 -3.90
C GLN A 333 -15.26 -5.94 -4.54
N ILE A 334 -15.08 -4.80 -3.89
CA ILE A 334 -14.08 -3.78 -4.20
C ILE A 334 -13.24 -3.56 -2.95
N HIS A 335 -11.92 -3.50 -3.13
CA HIS A 335 -11.02 -3.16 -2.05
C HIS A 335 -10.43 -1.78 -2.28
N ILE A 336 -10.52 -0.91 -1.28
CA ILE A 336 -9.76 0.32 -1.21
C ILE A 336 -8.47 0.01 -0.49
N VAL A 337 -7.36 0.50 -1.01
CA VAL A 337 -6.05 0.41 -0.34
C VAL A 337 -5.51 1.81 -0.14
N GLU A 338 -5.05 2.10 1.07
CA GLU A 338 -4.35 3.34 1.40
C GLU A 338 -3.02 3.03 2.08
N LEU A 339 -2.05 3.91 1.96
CA LEU A 339 -0.83 3.85 2.75
C LEU A 339 -1.12 4.38 4.15
N HIS A 340 -0.95 3.52 5.18
CA HIS A 340 -1.38 3.87 6.55
C HIS A 340 -0.23 4.01 7.56
N SER A 341 1.00 3.93 7.17
CA SER A 341 2.14 3.90 8.10
C SER A 341 3.36 4.69 7.68
N GLU A 342 3.36 5.28 6.51
CA GLU A 342 4.49 6.01 5.95
C GLU A 342 4.00 7.24 5.16
N ARG A 343 4.93 8.17 4.91
CA ARG A 343 4.66 9.32 4.05
C ARG A 343 4.34 8.86 2.62
N PHE A 344 3.30 9.43 2.04
CA PHE A 344 2.98 9.22 0.63
C PHE A 344 4.10 9.80 -0.26
N GLY A 345 4.55 8.99 -1.23
CA GLY A 345 5.29 9.50 -2.38
C GLY A 345 4.33 10.04 -3.45
N ASP A 346 4.84 10.38 -4.63
CA ASP A 346 4.01 10.85 -5.74
C ASP A 346 3.00 9.80 -6.20
N GLY A 347 1.82 10.26 -6.62
CA GLY A 347 0.72 9.41 -7.06
C GLY A 347 -0.56 9.60 -6.25
N PRO A 348 -1.60 8.77 -6.47
CA PRO A 348 -2.88 8.85 -5.76
C PRO A 348 -2.75 8.48 -4.28
N ALA A 349 -3.64 9.01 -3.44
CA ALA A 349 -3.70 8.70 -2.01
C ALA A 349 -4.44 7.39 -1.70
N THR A 350 -5.33 6.96 -2.59
CA THR A 350 -6.05 5.68 -2.50
C THR A 350 -6.01 4.93 -3.82
N LEU A 351 -6.08 3.60 -3.75
CA LEU A 351 -6.19 2.71 -4.90
C LEU A 351 -7.41 1.82 -4.75
N PHE A 352 -7.98 1.40 -5.88
CA PHE A 352 -9.14 0.52 -5.96
C PHE A 352 -8.79 -0.75 -6.73
N THR A 353 -9.24 -1.90 -6.25
CA THR A 353 -9.03 -3.18 -6.93
C THR A 353 -10.16 -4.16 -6.67
N ALA A 354 -10.48 -4.99 -7.67
CA ALA A 354 -11.42 -6.09 -7.53
C ALA A 354 -10.81 -7.33 -6.86
N LEU A 355 -9.49 -7.41 -6.82
CA LEU A 355 -8.74 -8.56 -6.29
C LEU A 355 -8.28 -8.32 -4.85
N MET A 356 -8.03 -9.41 -4.10
CA MET A 356 -7.45 -9.32 -2.76
C MET A 356 -6.06 -8.70 -2.81
N PRO A 357 -5.79 -7.60 -2.06
CA PRO A 357 -4.49 -6.93 -2.11
C PRO A 357 -3.41 -7.64 -1.27
N ASP A 358 -2.17 -7.62 -1.77
CA ASP A 358 -0.98 -7.84 -0.95
C ASP A 358 -0.82 -6.71 0.08
N MET A 359 -0.21 -6.99 1.25
CA MET A 359 0.02 -5.99 2.29
C MET A 359 0.86 -4.79 1.80
N HIS A 360 1.73 -5.01 0.82
CA HIS A 360 2.55 -3.97 0.21
C HIS A 360 2.02 -3.56 -1.18
N HIS A 361 0.71 -3.64 -1.38
CA HIS A 361 0.06 -3.18 -2.62
C HIS A 361 0.44 -1.71 -2.89
N PHE A 362 0.32 -0.82 -1.89
CA PHE A 362 1.14 0.38 -1.89
C PHE A 362 2.59 0.02 -1.58
N ALA A 363 3.52 0.52 -2.37
CA ALA A 363 4.93 0.33 -2.13
C ALA A 363 5.35 1.13 -0.89
N GLY A 364 6.02 0.47 0.06
CA GLY A 364 6.47 1.11 1.30
C GLY A 364 6.73 0.11 2.42
N TRP A 365 7.35 0.56 3.51
CA TRP A 365 7.77 -0.29 4.62
C TRP A 365 6.63 -0.68 5.56
N GLY A 366 5.58 0.12 5.65
CA GLY A 366 4.50 -0.07 6.60
C GLY A 366 3.36 -0.96 6.10
N GLY A 367 3.30 -1.17 4.82
CA GLY A 367 2.17 -1.82 4.17
C GLY A 367 0.91 -0.95 4.12
N GLY A 368 0.00 -1.27 3.21
CA GLY A 368 -1.29 -0.60 3.08
C GLY A 368 -2.32 -1.14 4.06
N ARG A 369 -3.27 -0.29 4.43
CA ARG A 369 -4.53 -0.68 5.04
C ARG A 369 -5.50 -1.02 3.93
N VAL A 370 -6.17 -2.17 4.04
CA VAL A 370 -7.21 -2.61 3.09
C VAL A 370 -8.57 -2.36 3.71
N ILE A 371 -9.45 -1.74 2.96
CA ILE A 371 -10.84 -1.47 3.34
C ILE A 371 -11.73 -2.21 2.34
N PRO A 372 -12.28 -3.38 2.70
CA PRO A 372 -13.25 -4.06 1.86
C PRO A 372 -14.54 -3.26 1.80
N PHE A 373 -15.13 -3.13 0.60
CA PHE A 373 -16.40 -2.42 0.43
C PHE A 373 -17.59 -3.22 0.92
N LEU A 374 -17.59 -4.53 0.67
CA LEU A 374 -18.65 -5.42 1.14
C LEU A 374 -18.14 -6.23 2.33
N GLN A 375 -19.03 -6.50 3.28
CA GLN A 375 -18.83 -7.43 4.36
C GLN A 375 -19.18 -8.86 3.92
N LYS A 376 -18.91 -9.86 4.78
CA LYS A 376 -19.11 -11.28 4.44
C LYS A 376 -20.57 -11.64 4.07
N ASP A 377 -21.53 -10.93 4.63
CA ASP A 377 -22.95 -11.09 4.35
C ASP A 377 -23.44 -10.28 3.14
N GLY A 378 -22.52 -9.62 2.43
CA GLY A 378 -22.83 -8.76 1.28
C GLY A 378 -23.28 -7.36 1.64
N THR A 379 -23.37 -7.01 2.93
CA THR A 379 -23.72 -5.65 3.33
C THR A 379 -22.56 -4.68 3.09
N PRO A 380 -22.83 -3.42 2.71
CA PRO A 380 -21.78 -2.43 2.54
C PRO A 380 -21.10 -2.06 3.85
N ASN A 381 -19.77 -1.92 3.81
CA ASN A 381 -18.95 -1.44 4.90
C ASN A 381 -19.04 0.09 5.00
N VAL A 382 -20.16 0.60 5.51
CA VAL A 382 -20.41 2.04 5.67
C VAL A 382 -20.81 2.32 7.11
N THR A 383 -20.37 3.45 7.65
CA THR A 383 -20.71 3.87 9.01
C THR A 383 -22.22 4.02 9.17
N PRO A 384 -22.80 3.39 10.20
CA PRO A 384 -24.24 3.46 10.45
C PRO A 384 -24.74 4.90 10.53
N GLY A 385 -25.85 5.19 9.85
CA GLY A 385 -26.46 6.54 9.82
C GLY A 385 -25.85 7.52 8.83
N LEU A 386 -24.65 7.26 8.28
CA LEU A 386 -23.97 8.19 7.36
C LEU A 386 -24.77 8.42 6.07
N LEU A 387 -25.21 7.38 5.40
CA LEU A 387 -25.97 7.50 4.15
C LEU A 387 -27.31 8.24 4.38
N GLN A 388 -27.97 7.99 5.51
CA GLN A 388 -29.20 8.70 5.84
C GLN A 388 -28.95 10.19 6.10
N HIS A 389 -27.83 10.52 6.78
CA HIS A 389 -27.43 11.91 6.98
C HIS A 389 -27.19 12.62 5.65
N LEU A 390 -26.45 12.01 4.72
CA LEU A 390 -26.18 12.56 3.39
C LEU A 390 -27.48 12.76 2.57
N ARG A 391 -28.39 11.78 2.57
CA ARG A 391 -29.70 11.94 1.93
C ARG A 391 -30.46 13.15 2.44
N ASN A 392 -30.48 13.34 3.74
CA ASN A 392 -31.11 14.48 4.36
C ASN A 392 -30.44 15.81 3.98
N SER A 393 -29.10 15.83 3.92
CA SER A 393 -28.34 17.03 3.55
C SER A 393 -28.53 17.42 2.08
N PHE A 394 -28.80 16.46 1.20
CA PHE A 394 -29.04 16.68 -0.22
C PHE A 394 -30.55 16.81 -0.59
N GLY A 395 -31.38 17.17 0.37
CA GLY A 395 -32.80 17.42 0.11
C GLY A 395 -33.62 16.19 -0.28
N GLY A 396 -33.17 14.97 0.12
CA GLY A 396 -33.82 13.71 -0.18
C GLY A 396 -33.29 13.00 -1.41
N LEU A 397 -32.19 13.45 -2.02
CA LEU A 397 -31.50 12.73 -3.08
C LEU A 397 -31.14 11.30 -2.63
N ALA A 398 -31.42 10.31 -3.48
CA ALA A 398 -31.03 8.94 -3.17
C ALA A 398 -29.49 8.84 -3.10
N VAL A 399 -28.98 8.32 -1.98
CA VAL A 399 -27.54 8.08 -1.77
C VAL A 399 -27.34 6.61 -1.40
N SER A 400 -26.59 5.90 -2.22
CA SER A 400 -26.20 4.52 -1.98
C SER A 400 -24.79 4.41 -1.41
N ALA A 401 -24.42 3.22 -0.94
CA ALA A 401 -23.05 2.94 -0.50
C ALA A 401 -22.05 3.00 -1.67
N GLU A 402 -22.46 2.58 -2.86
CA GLU A 402 -21.65 2.70 -4.09
C GLU A 402 -21.40 4.16 -4.45
N ASP A 403 -22.38 5.04 -4.22
CA ASP A 403 -22.21 6.48 -4.43
C ASP A 403 -21.12 7.04 -3.52
N LEU A 404 -21.14 6.68 -2.24
CA LEU A 404 -20.10 7.09 -1.31
C LEU A 404 -18.71 6.56 -1.74
N LEU A 405 -18.64 5.32 -2.20
CA LEU A 405 -17.41 4.73 -2.72
C LEU A 405 -16.90 5.48 -3.96
N ALA A 406 -17.80 5.80 -4.89
CA ALA A 406 -17.48 6.57 -6.08
C ALA A 406 -17.01 7.99 -5.73
N TYR A 407 -17.70 8.66 -4.80
CA TYR A 407 -17.27 9.97 -4.30
C TYR A 407 -15.84 9.93 -3.74
N ILE A 408 -15.54 8.96 -2.87
CA ILE A 408 -14.20 8.78 -2.31
C ILE A 408 -13.17 8.60 -3.44
N ALA A 409 -13.47 7.79 -4.46
CA ALA A 409 -12.57 7.56 -5.58
C ALA A 409 -12.32 8.84 -6.40
N ALA A 410 -13.37 9.62 -6.68
CA ALA A 410 -13.25 10.88 -7.42
C ALA A 410 -12.30 11.86 -6.73
N ILE A 411 -12.40 11.94 -5.39
CA ILE A 411 -11.66 12.93 -4.59
C ILE A 411 -10.22 12.47 -4.28
N THR A 412 -10.00 11.20 -3.95
CA THR A 412 -8.73 10.77 -3.33
C THR A 412 -7.81 9.96 -4.26
N ALA A 413 -8.34 9.43 -5.38
CA ALA A 413 -7.60 8.50 -6.23
C ALA A 413 -6.87 9.18 -7.41
N HIS A 414 -6.26 10.34 -7.16
CA HIS A 414 -5.47 11.05 -8.17
C HIS A 414 -4.29 11.80 -7.55
N PRO A 415 -3.22 12.08 -8.33
CA PRO A 415 -2.02 12.75 -7.80
C PRO A 415 -2.29 14.17 -7.27
N GLY A 416 -3.26 14.88 -7.83
CA GLY A 416 -3.60 16.24 -7.40
C GLY A 416 -4.09 16.33 -5.96
N PHE A 417 -4.84 15.34 -5.49
CA PHE A 417 -5.22 15.25 -4.08
C PHE A 417 -3.98 15.15 -3.17
N ARG A 418 -3.05 14.25 -3.52
CA ARG A 418 -1.81 14.11 -2.77
C ARG A 418 -1.00 15.40 -2.78
N SER A 419 -0.86 16.06 -3.94
CA SER A 419 -0.13 17.33 -4.04
C SER A 419 -0.78 18.46 -3.26
N ARG A 420 -2.12 18.48 -3.23
CA ARG A 420 -2.89 19.49 -2.48
C ARG A 420 -2.75 19.34 -0.98
N PHE A 421 -2.58 18.11 -0.49
CA PHE A 421 -2.51 17.75 0.93
C PHE A 421 -1.17 17.11 1.31
N ASP A 422 -0.06 17.55 0.70
CA ASP A 422 1.27 16.96 0.92
C ASP A 422 1.72 17.04 2.38
N ASP A 423 1.52 18.17 3.01
CA ASP A 423 1.87 18.38 4.42
C ASP A 423 0.98 17.52 5.35
N GLU A 424 -0.31 17.46 5.07
CA GLU A 424 -1.29 16.72 5.86
C GLU A 424 -1.09 15.21 5.78
N LEU A 425 -0.76 14.71 4.60
CA LEU A 425 -0.51 13.30 4.36
C LEU A 425 0.83 12.80 4.94
N THR A 426 1.63 13.68 5.56
CA THR A 426 2.72 13.24 6.44
C THR A 426 2.21 12.54 7.69
N THR A 427 0.95 12.74 8.04
CA THR A 427 0.26 12.01 9.11
C THR A 427 -0.45 10.78 8.55
N VAL A 428 -0.64 9.77 9.39
CA VAL A 428 -1.25 8.51 8.97
C VAL A 428 -2.75 8.65 8.77
N GLY A 429 -3.25 8.24 7.63
CA GLY A 429 -4.67 8.15 7.27
C GLY A 429 -5.13 9.27 6.33
N VAL A 430 -5.91 8.87 5.33
CA VAL A 430 -6.54 9.77 4.38
C VAL A 430 -7.82 10.34 4.99
N ARG A 431 -8.04 11.64 4.85
CA ARG A 431 -9.30 12.31 5.18
C ARG A 431 -9.97 12.76 3.89
N VAL A 432 -11.29 12.75 3.89
CA VAL A 432 -12.08 13.00 2.69
C VAL A 432 -12.87 14.31 2.90
N PRO A 433 -12.58 15.39 2.14
CA PRO A 433 -13.46 16.56 2.14
C PRO A 433 -14.80 16.17 1.53
N LEU A 434 -15.80 16.00 2.40
CA LEU A 434 -17.14 15.51 2.04
C LEU A 434 -18.05 16.70 1.75
N THR A 435 -18.44 16.90 0.48
CA THR A 435 -19.29 18.04 0.10
C THR A 435 -20.71 17.93 0.65
N GLY A 436 -21.28 19.08 1.02
CA GLY A 436 -22.72 19.25 1.27
C GLY A 436 -23.53 19.71 0.03
N ASP A 437 -22.88 19.89 -1.13
CA ASP A 437 -23.50 20.30 -2.38
C ASP A 437 -23.90 19.09 -3.22
N ALA A 438 -25.20 18.94 -3.50
CA ALA A 438 -25.77 17.83 -4.25
C ALA A 438 -25.30 17.79 -5.73
N THR A 439 -24.97 18.94 -6.32
CA THR A 439 -24.50 19.03 -7.70
C THR A 439 -23.08 18.51 -7.81
N LEU A 440 -22.18 18.98 -6.92
CA LEU A 440 -20.81 18.49 -6.84
C LEU A 440 -20.75 17.01 -6.46
N TRP A 441 -21.65 16.58 -5.57
CA TRP A 441 -21.81 15.16 -5.26
C TRP A 441 -22.11 14.36 -6.53
N SER A 442 -23.12 14.74 -7.30
CA SER A 442 -23.53 14.03 -8.51
C SER A 442 -22.44 13.99 -9.59
N GLU A 443 -21.69 15.08 -9.75
CA GLU A 443 -20.53 15.15 -10.64
C GLU A 443 -19.42 14.20 -10.20
N ALA A 444 -19.12 14.17 -8.90
CA ALA A 444 -18.14 13.26 -8.31
C ALA A 444 -18.49 11.79 -8.56
N LEU A 445 -19.78 11.42 -8.48
CA LEU A 445 -20.21 10.05 -8.76
C LEU A 445 -19.88 9.61 -10.17
N HIS A 446 -20.08 10.50 -11.16
CA HIS A 446 -19.78 10.19 -12.56
C HIS A 446 -18.27 9.92 -12.76
N ILE A 447 -17.44 10.80 -12.23
CA ILE A 447 -15.97 10.66 -12.29
C ILE A 447 -15.50 9.44 -11.53
N GLY A 448 -15.93 9.27 -10.27
CA GLY A 448 -15.45 8.20 -9.40
C GLY A 448 -15.85 6.80 -9.85
N ARG A 449 -17.04 6.64 -10.44
CA ARG A 449 -17.42 5.36 -11.06
C ARG A 449 -16.49 4.98 -12.21
N LYS A 450 -16.05 5.95 -13.03
CA LYS A 450 -15.05 5.70 -14.08
C LYS A 450 -13.69 5.36 -13.51
N VAL A 451 -13.26 6.03 -12.44
CA VAL A 451 -12.00 5.72 -11.74
C VAL A 451 -12.00 4.29 -11.21
N ILE A 452 -13.06 3.86 -10.52
CA ILE A 452 -13.17 2.50 -9.99
C ILE A 452 -13.24 1.48 -11.12
N TRP A 453 -14.08 1.73 -12.14
CA TRP A 453 -14.21 0.87 -13.29
C TRP A 453 -12.85 0.64 -13.98
N ALA A 454 -12.11 1.71 -14.29
CA ALA A 454 -10.79 1.60 -14.91
C ALA A 454 -9.81 0.86 -13.98
N SER A 455 -9.71 1.25 -12.70
CA SER A 455 -8.79 0.66 -11.73
C SER A 455 -9.04 -0.83 -11.48
N THR A 456 -10.26 -1.28 -11.67
CA THR A 456 -10.68 -2.69 -11.56
C THR A 456 -10.69 -3.42 -12.90
N PHE A 457 -10.06 -2.87 -13.94
CA PHE A 457 -9.99 -3.47 -15.28
C PHE A 457 -11.38 -3.78 -15.87
N GLY A 458 -12.35 -2.92 -15.64
CA GLY A 458 -13.73 -3.12 -16.11
C GLY A 458 -14.50 -4.24 -15.40
N GLU A 459 -14.00 -4.76 -14.30
CA GLU A 459 -14.66 -5.86 -13.56
C GLU A 459 -15.72 -5.36 -12.57
N ARG A 460 -15.72 -4.07 -12.24
CA ARG A 460 -16.64 -3.47 -11.25
C ARG A 460 -17.29 -2.19 -11.81
N LEU A 461 -18.45 -1.88 -11.26
CA LEU A 461 -19.27 -0.72 -11.68
C LEU A 461 -19.51 -0.67 -13.19
N VAL A 462 -19.73 -1.84 -13.78
CA VAL A 462 -20.02 -2.03 -15.20
C VAL A 462 -21.36 -1.36 -15.55
N ASP A 463 -21.33 -0.51 -16.54
CA ASP A 463 -22.50 0.19 -17.08
C ASP A 463 -22.19 0.61 -18.54
N PRO A 464 -22.51 -0.24 -19.53
CA PRO A 464 -22.21 0.06 -20.94
C PRO A 464 -22.89 1.32 -21.45
N VAL A 465 -24.07 1.67 -20.94
CA VAL A 465 -24.80 2.87 -21.35
C VAL A 465 -24.08 4.13 -20.89
N ALA A 466 -23.45 4.08 -19.70
CA ALA A 466 -22.64 5.17 -19.18
C ALA A 466 -21.17 5.12 -19.64
N GLY A 467 -20.84 4.34 -20.66
CA GLY A 467 -19.47 4.23 -21.21
C GLY A 467 -18.51 3.43 -20.35
N ARG A 468 -19.01 2.49 -19.54
CA ARG A 468 -18.23 1.58 -18.68
C ARG A 468 -18.59 0.11 -18.99
N PRO A 469 -18.25 -0.40 -20.18
CA PRO A 469 -18.49 -1.80 -20.53
C PRO A 469 -17.66 -2.77 -19.70
N GLY A 470 -18.02 -4.05 -19.72
CA GLY A 470 -17.44 -5.05 -18.80
C GLY A 470 -16.19 -5.75 -19.31
N GLY A 471 -15.17 -5.80 -18.46
CA GLY A 471 -13.95 -6.60 -18.65
C GLY A 471 -12.74 -5.83 -19.19
N PRO A 472 -11.53 -6.40 -19.08
CA PRO A 472 -10.28 -5.73 -19.48
C PRO A 472 -10.21 -5.37 -20.97
N GLN A 473 -10.76 -6.22 -21.84
CA GLN A 473 -10.83 -5.97 -23.28
C GLN A 473 -11.62 -4.70 -23.58
N GLU A 474 -12.71 -4.46 -22.87
CA GLU A 474 -13.57 -3.31 -23.08
C GLU A 474 -12.95 -2.02 -22.53
N VAL A 475 -12.17 -2.10 -21.44
CA VAL A 475 -11.38 -0.96 -20.97
C VAL A 475 -10.37 -0.53 -22.02
N TRP A 476 -9.77 -1.50 -22.73
CA TRP A 476 -8.87 -1.20 -23.84
C TRP A 476 -9.59 -0.55 -25.02
N THR A 477 -10.72 -1.08 -25.46
CA THR A 477 -11.43 -0.59 -26.65
C THR A 477 -12.03 0.80 -26.46
N THR A 478 -12.25 1.22 -25.22
CA THR A 478 -12.80 2.55 -24.88
C THR A 478 -11.72 3.63 -24.72
N ALA A 479 -10.44 3.28 -24.66
CA ALA A 479 -9.35 4.26 -24.70
C ALA A 479 -9.26 4.91 -26.10
N GLN A 480 -9.14 6.25 -26.16
CA GLN A 480 -9.06 6.99 -27.41
C GLN A 480 -7.91 8.02 -27.41
N PRO A 481 -6.83 7.84 -28.17
CA PRO A 481 -6.61 6.74 -29.14
C PRO A 481 -6.36 5.40 -28.43
N ALA A 482 -6.81 4.32 -29.05
CA ALA A 482 -6.60 2.98 -28.48
C ALA A 482 -5.12 2.62 -28.41
N ILE A 483 -4.72 2.01 -27.31
CA ILE A 483 -3.38 1.48 -27.14
C ILE A 483 -3.16 0.35 -28.15
N THR A 484 -2.20 0.51 -29.04
CA THR A 484 -1.96 -0.44 -30.12
C THR A 484 -0.66 -1.21 -29.90
N TYR A 485 -0.71 -2.54 -29.94
CA TYR A 485 0.47 -3.41 -29.93
C TYR A 485 0.98 -3.53 -31.38
N ARG A 486 1.82 -2.59 -31.81
CA ARG A 486 2.27 -2.42 -33.19
C ARG A 486 3.27 -3.47 -33.64
N ARG A 487 4.10 -3.96 -32.73
CA ARG A 487 5.11 -4.99 -33.01
C ARG A 487 5.24 -5.91 -31.80
N GLN A 488 5.28 -7.20 -32.08
CA GLN A 488 5.42 -8.22 -31.02
C GLN A 488 6.85 -8.29 -30.49
N VAL A 489 6.99 -8.68 -29.22
CA VAL A 489 8.27 -9.07 -28.62
C VAL A 489 8.76 -10.35 -29.29
N GLY A 490 10.05 -10.46 -29.55
CA GLY A 490 10.65 -11.67 -30.12
C GLY A 490 10.39 -12.91 -29.24
N ARG A 491 10.22 -14.07 -29.87
CA ARG A 491 9.85 -15.30 -29.16
C ARG A 491 10.85 -15.74 -28.11
N ASP A 492 12.13 -15.41 -28.32
CA ASP A 492 13.24 -15.80 -27.44
C ASP A 492 13.78 -14.61 -26.64
N GLU A 493 13.06 -13.48 -26.62
CA GLU A 493 13.44 -12.29 -25.88
C GLU A 493 12.84 -12.29 -24.48
N LEU A 494 13.62 -11.72 -23.55
CA LEU A 494 13.15 -11.32 -22.22
C LEU A 494 13.66 -9.90 -21.94
N PRO A 495 12.96 -8.85 -22.45
CA PRO A 495 13.40 -7.47 -22.31
C PRO A 495 13.46 -7.02 -20.85
N GLU A 496 14.52 -6.30 -20.46
CA GLU A 496 14.73 -5.88 -19.07
C GLU A 496 14.31 -4.43 -18.79
N SER A 497 14.10 -3.63 -19.83
CA SER A 497 13.75 -2.22 -19.71
C SER A 497 12.83 -1.73 -20.82
N PHE A 498 12.09 -0.68 -20.53
CA PHE A 498 11.35 0.10 -21.52
C PHE A 498 12.21 1.25 -22.05
N VAL A 499 12.08 1.53 -23.36
CA VAL A 499 12.57 2.76 -23.99
C VAL A 499 11.34 3.53 -24.49
N TYR A 500 11.23 4.78 -24.13
CA TYR A 500 10.09 5.61 -24.51
C TYR A 500 10.49 6.63 -25.61
N ASP A 501 9.73 6.63 -26.68
CA ASP A 501 9.83 7.61 -27.78
C ASP A 501 8.70 8.63 -27.63
N SER A 502 9.05 9.84 -27.14
CA SER A 502 8.10 10.92 -26.89
C SER A 502 7.53 11.52 -28.19
N ASP A 503 8.28 11.49 -29.31
CA ASP A 503 7.87 12.08 -30.55
C ASP A 503 6.80 11.21 -31.26
N ARG A 504 6.90 9.89 -31.07
CA ARG A 504 5.98 8.92 -31.65
C ARG A 504 4.93 8.41 -30.68
N LEU A 505 5.02 8.80 -29.41
CA LEU A 505 4.19 8.28 -28.31
C LEU A 505 4.24 6.74 -28.26
N GLU A 506 5.46 6.19 -28.33
CA GLU A 506 5.69 4.75 -28.38
C GLU A 506 6.50 4.27 -27.17
N LEU A 507 6.07 3.13 -26.62
CA LEU A 507 6.79 2.38 -25.61
C LEU A 507 7.44 1.15 -26.26
N HIS A 508 8.76 1.12 -26.28
CA HIS A 508 9.56 0.04 -26.85
C HIS A 508 10.13 -0.85 -25.74
N PHE A 509 10.18 -2.18 -25.99
CA PHE A 509 10.83 -3.14 -25.12
C PHE A 509 11.22 -4.38 -25.94
N GLY A 510 12.52 -4.64 -26.04
CA GLY A 510 13.05 -5.55 -27.06
C GLY A 510 12.59 -5.12 -28.46
N GLN A 511 12.06 -6.08 -29.23
CA GLN A 511 11.44 -5.79 -30.53
C GLN A 511 9.99 -5.30 -30.41
N GLY A 512 9.37 -5.43 -29.24
CA GLY A 512 7.97 -5.05 -28.99
C GLY A 512 7.76 -3.54 -28.99
N VAL A 513 6.62 -3.09 -29.54
CA VAL A 513 6.24 -1.68 -29.60
C VAL A 513 4.76 -1.51 -29.29
N PHE A 514 4.47 -0.68 -28.28
CA PHE A 514 3.12 -0.17 -28.02
C PHE A 514 3.01 1.30 -28.44
N GLY A 515 1.97 1.64 -29.16
CA GLY A 515 1.66 3.02 -29.58
C GLY A 515 0.55 3.64 -28.75
N ALA A 516 0.40 4.95 -28.90
CA ALA A 516 -0.52 5.80 -28.16
C ALA A 516 -0.24 5.87 -26.63
N VAL A 517 1.02 5.74 -26.24
CA VAL A 517 1.46 5.88 -24.84
C VAL A 517 1.92 7.32 -24.61
N THR A 518 1.19 8.08 -23.78
CA THR A 518 1.57 9.46 -23.46
C THR A 518 2.71 9.50 -22.42
N GLN A 519 3.41 10.64 -22.32
CA GLN A 519 4.43 10.85 -21.29
C GLN A 519 3.85 10.68 -19.88
N GLN A 520 2.65 11.17 -19.63
CA GLN A 520 1.97 11.06 -18.34
C GLN A 520 1.70 9.60 -17.97
N MET A 521 1.31 8.75 -18.93
CA MET A 521 1.18 7.30 -18.70
C MET A 521 2.53 6.66 -18.39
N ARG A 522 3.58 7.02 -19.14
CA ARG A 522 4.95 6.50 -18.93
C ARG A 522 5.48 6.84 -17.54
N ASP A 523 5.20 8.04 -17.07
CA ASP A 523 5.68 8.56 -15.79
C ASP A 523 4.75 8.29 -14.62
N TYR A 524 3.62 7.60 -14.85
CA TYR A 524 2.63 7.36 -13.82
C TYR A 524 3.25 6.64 -12.61
N GLN A 525 3.09 7.25 -11.43
CA GLN A 525 3.65 6.78 -10.19
C GLN A 525 2.58 6.47 -9.15
N VAL A 526 2.89 5.54 -8.27
CA VAL A 526 2.14 5.31 -7.03
C VAL A 526 3.15 5.21 -5.89
N SER A 527 2.97 6.04 -4.87
CA SER A 527 3.90 6.15 -3.74
C SER A 527 5.36 6.36 -4.19
N GLY A 528 5.55 7.22 -5.20
CA GLY A 528 6.86 7.56 -5.77
C GLY A 528 7.53 6.45 -6.60
N GLN A 529 6.79 5.37 -6.92
CA GLN A 529 7.31 4.28 -7.76
C GLN A 529 6.62 4.25 -9.11
N ASN A 530 7.41 4.23 -10.18
CA ASN A 530 6.88 4.10 -11.53
C ASN A 530 6.19 2.74 -11.71
N VAL A 531 4.94 2.79 -12.18
CA VAL A 531 4.09 1.60 -12.32
C VAL A 531 4.63 0.65 -13.38
N LEU A 532 4.97 1.17 -14.57
CA LEU A 532 5.40 0.36 -15.72
C LEU A 532 6.76 -0.30 -15.47
N ASP A 533 7.74 0.45 -14.96
CA ASP A 533 9.06 -0.12 -14.63
C ASP A 533 8.96 -1.19 -13.55
N GLY A 534 8.13 -0.94 -12.55
CA GLY A 534 7.85 -1.91 -11.51
C GLY A 534 7.17 -3.18 -12.04
N TRP A 535 6.19 -3.02 -12.94
CA TRP A 535 5.47 -4.13 -13.57
C TRP A 535 6.41 -5.01 -14.41
N LEU A 536 7.26 -4.41 -15.25
CA LEU A 536 8.24 -5.12 -16.07
C LEU A 536 9.28 -5.84 -15.20
N LYS A 537 9.88 -5.14 -14.25
CA LYS A 537 10.91 -5.69 -13.37
C LYS A 537 10.45 -6.94 -12.61
N ARG A 538 9.17 -7.03 -12.27
CA ARG A 538 8.63 -8.21 -11.57
C ARG A 538 8.45 -9.42 -12.48
N ARG A 539 8.44 -9.24 -13.80
CA ARG A 539 8.39 -10.33 -14.79
C ARG A 539 9.77 -10.74 -15.27
N THR A 540 10.62 -9.80 -15.56
CA THR A 540 11.92 -10.02 -16.23
C THR A 540 13.12 -9.83 -15.29
N GLY A 541 13.00 -9.01 -14.25
CA GLY A 541 14.11 -8.70 -13.34
C GLY A 541 14.56 -9.90 -12.49
N PRO A 542 15.82 -9.90 -12.03
CA PRO A 542 16.34 -10.97 -11.18
C PRO A 542 15.60 -11.03 -9.84
N PRO A 543 15.54 -12.19 -9.19
CA PRO A 543 14.96 -12.33 -7.86
C PRO A 543 15.60 -11.38 -6.86
N SER A 544 14.78 -10.84 -5.94
CA SER A 544 15.24 -9.89 -4.93
C SER A 544 16.35 -10.48 -4.04
N ARG A 545 17.46 -9.77 -3.86
CA ARG A 545 18.60 -10.21 -3.02
C ARG A 545 18.23 -10.48 -1.55
N ARG A 546 17.13 -9.94 -1.04
CA ARG A 546 16.74 -10.07 0.38
C ARG A 546 15.91 -11.30 0.68
N ALA A 547 15.32 -11.93 -0.32
CA ALA A 547 14.26 -12.91 -0.11
C ALA A 547 14.42 -14.21 -0.91
N VAL A 548 15.59 -14.53 -1.36
CA VAL A 548 15.79 -15.57 -2.36
C VAL A 548 15.76 -16.97 -1.76
N SER A 549 14.73 -17.74 -2.09
CA SER A 549 14.74 -19.19 -2.14
C SER A 549 15.22 -19.63 -3.52
N GLN A 550 15.77 -20.83 -3.67
CA GLN A 550 16.06 -21.39 -5.00
C GLN A 550 14.78 -21.51 -5.85
N LEU A 551 13.60 -21.61 -5.23
CA LEU A 551 12.32 -21.61 -5.95
C LEU A 551 12.08 -20.30 -6.71
N ASP A 552 12.61 -19.18 -6.26
CA ASP A 552 12.47 -17.90 -6.94
C ASP A 552 13.17 -17.88 -8.32
N HIS A 553 14.13 -18.78 -8.55
CA HIS A 553 14.82 -18.91 -9.83
C HIS A 553 14.03 -19.71 -10.86
N ILE A 554 13.00 -20.45 -10.44
CA ILE A 554 12.05 -21.11 -11.35
C ILE A 554 11.10 -20.03 -11.85
N ARG A 555 11.31 -19.58 -13.09
CA ARG A 555 10.56 -18.51 -13.75
C ARG A 555 10.64 -18.65 -15.26
N PRO A 556 9.74 -18.00 -16.02
CA PRO A 556 9.86 -17.99 -17.48
C PRO A 556 11.20 -17.37 -17.92
N GLU A 557 11.85 -18.02 -18.89
CA GLU A 557 13.12 -17.57 -19.47
C GLU A 557 12.90 -16.70 -20.72
N ARG A 558 11.66 -16.57 -21.17
CA ARG A 558 11.25 -15.82 -22.34
C ARG A 558 9.95 -15.05 -22.05
N TRP A 559 9.68 -14.05 -22.85
CA TRP A 559 8.44 -13.28 -22.79
C TRP A 559 7.22 -14.16 -23.10
N LEU A 560 6.19 -14.06 -22.27
CA LEU A 560 4.94 -14.78 -22.49
C LEU A 560 3.95 -13.88 -23.26
N PRO A 561 3.26 -14.40 -24.31
CA PRO A 561 2.27 -13.61 -25.06
C PRO A 561 1.18 -12.97 -24.17
N ALA A 562 0.74 -13.67 -23.12
CA ALA A 562 -0.22 -13.16 -22.16
C ALA A 562 0.24 -11.88 -21.44
N TRP A 563 1.56 -11.68 -21.29
CA TRP A 563 2.09 -10.45 -20.68
C TRP A 563 1.97 -9.24 -21.62
N SER A 564 2.00 -9.45 -22.94
CA SER A 564 1.73 -8.36 -23.89
C SER A 564 0.29 -7.89 -23.80
N GLU A 565 -0.65 -8.82 -23.71
CA GLU A 565 -2.06 -8.52 -23.54
C GLU A 565 -2.31 -7.82 -22.19
N GLU A 566 -1.72 -8.33 -21.12
CA GLU A 566 -1.82 -7.71 -19.79
C GLU A 566 -1.22 -6.30 -19.78
N LEU A 567 -0.06 -6.07 -20.42
CA LEU A 567 0.55 -4.75 -20.52
C LEU A 567 -0.35 -3.77 -21.28
N GLN A 568 -1.01 -4.23 -22.35
CA GLN A 568 -1.97 -3.44 -23.09
C GLN A 568 -3.14 -2.99 -22.21
N TYR A 569 -3.66 -3.89 -21.37
CA TYR A 569 -4.71 -3.55 -20.41
C TYR A 569 -4.21 -2.57 -19.33
N VAL A 570 -3.01 -2.76 -18.80
CA VAL A 570 -2.41 -1.82 -17.83
C VAL A 570 -2.26 -0.43 -18.45
N LEU A 571 -1.72 -0.34 -19.67
CA LEU A 571 -1.59 0.94 -20.38
C LEU A 571 -2.95 1.61 -20.59
N SER A 572 -3.99 0.84 -20.92
CA SER A 572 -5.36 1.37 -21.11
C SER A 572 -5.96 1.87 -19.79
N VAL A 573 -5.74 1.17 -18.68
CA VAL A 573 -6.11 1.65 -17.34
C VAL A 573 -5.42 2.98 -17.03
N LEU A 574 -4.11 3.06 -17.27
CA LEU A 574 -3.34 4.30 -17.04
C LEU A 574 -3.84 5.43 -17.92
N TRP A 575 -4.21 5.15 -19.18
CA TRP A 575 -4.81 6.13 -20.08
C TRP A 575 -6.08 6.74 -19.47
N HIS A 576 -7.04 5.90 -19.05
CA HIS A 576 -8.29 6.38 -18.43
C HIS A 576 -8.04 7.19 -17.15
N LEU A 577 -7.11 6.76 -16.31
CA LEU A 577 -6.81 7.46 -15.06
C LEU A 577 -6.13 8.81 -15.31
N VAL A 578 -5.25 8.90 -16.31
CA VAL A 578 -4.60 10.16 -16.71
C VAL A 578 -5.62 11.15 -17.28
N GLU A 579 -6.52 10.69 -18.15
CA GLU A 579 -7.57 11.53 -18.72
C GLU A 579 -8.53 12.12 -17.66
N LEU A 580 -8.75 11.40 -16.57
CA LEU A 580 -9.64 11.86 -15.50
C LEU A 580 -8.99 12.87 -14.54
N GLN A 581 -7.66 13.03 -14.54
CA GLN A 581 -6.94 13.84 -13.54
C GLN A 581 -7.35 15.32 -13.57
N SER A 582 -7.55 15.91 -14.75
CA SER A 582 -7.97 17.32 -14.85
C SER A 582 -9.32 17.54 -14.21
N ALA A 583 -10.31 16.71 -14.56
CA ALA A 583 -11.63 16.79 -13.99
C ALA A 583 -11.66 16.52 -12.48
N GLN A 584 -10.81 15.59 -11.99
CA GLN A 584 -10.67 15.33 -10.55
C GLN A 584 -10.07 16.53 -9.81
N ASN A 585 -9.06 17.19 -10.38
CA ASN A 585 -8.43 18.39 -9.79
C ASN A 585 -9.45 19.54 -9.71
N GLU A 586 -10.16 19.84 -10.80
CA GLU A 586 -11.17 20.89 -10.86
C GLU A 586 -12.33 20.62 -9.88
N LEU A 587 -12.76 19.35 -9.80
CA LEU A 587 -13.78 18.94 -8.84
C LEU A 587 -13.29 19.13 -7.40
N LEU A 588 -12.07 18.71 -7.07
CA LEU A 588 -11.49 18.87 -5.74
C LEU A 588 -11.45 20.34 -5.33
N ASP A 589 -10.99 21.23 -6.18
CA ASP A 589 -10.93 22.67 -5.89
C ASP A 589 -12.31 23.25 -5.60
N ARG A 590 -13.33 22.87 -6.39
CA ARG A 590 -14.72 23.31 -6.17
C ARG A 590 -15.33 22.72 -4.91
N VAL A 591 -15.04 21.46 -4.59
CA VAL A 591 -15.45 20.81 -3.35
C VAL A 591 -14.87 21.53 -2.14
N LEU A 592 -13.58 21.90 -2.17
CA LEU A 592 -12.93 22.61 -1.09
C LEU A 592 -13.49 24.03 -0.85
N MET A 593 -14.12 24.62 -1.87
CA MET A 593 -14.82 25.93 -1.76
C MET A 593 -16.29 25.78 -1.38
N SER A 594 -16.85 24.56 -1.39
CA SER A 594 -18.26 24.30 -1.07
C SER A 594 -18.49 24.13 0.44
N PRO A 595 -19.75 24.17 0.89
CA PRO A 595 -20.08 23.70 2.25
C PRO A 595 -19.67 22.24 2.42
N LEU A 596 -18.92 21.93 3.49
CA LEU A 596 -18.41 20.59 3.77
C LEU A 596 -19.09 19.98 5.00
N VAL A 597 -19.39 18.68 4.93
CA VAL A 597 -19.84 17.87 6.06
C VAL A 597 -18.64 17.58 6.96
N SER A 598 -18.61 18.19 8.13
CA SER A 598 -17.48 18.09 9.06
C SER A 598 -17.64 16.96 10.07
N VAL A 599 -16.49 16.51 10.65
CA VAL A 599 -16.47 15.56 11.78
C VAL A 599 -17.34 16.07 12.94
N ALA A 600 -17.28 17.38 13.26
CA ALA A 600 -18.10 17.98 14.31
C ALA A 600 -19.61 17.89 14.00
N GLU A 601 -20.00 18.02 12.76
CA GLU A 601 -21.38 17.82 12.32
C GLU A 601 -21.81 16.36 12.47
N LEU A 602 -20.99 15.41 12.01
CA LEU A 602 -21.27 13.99 12.15
C LEU A 602 -21.42 13.55 13.62
N HIS A 603 -20.62 14.14 14.53
CA HIS A 603 -20.79 13.94 15.98
C HIS A 603 -22.13 14.50 16.49
N ARG A 604 -22.50 15.73 16.09
CA ARG A 604 -23.79 16.32 16.48
C ARG A 604 -25.01 15.52 16.00
N ARG A 605 -24.84 14.80 14.89
CA ARG A 605 -25.87 13.93 14.28
C ARG A 605 -25.81 12.48 14.76
N ASN A 606 -24.95 12.15 15.72
CA ASN A 606 -24.74 10.80 16.24
C ASN A 606 -24.33 9.77 15.17
N VAL A 607 -23.71 10.20 14.08
CA VAL A 607 -23.04 9.32 13.09
C VAL A 607 -21.68 8.90 13.62
N LEU A 608 -20.98 9.80 14.28
CA LEU A 608 -19.73 9.54 14.98
C LEU A 608 -19.90 9.67 16.50
N PRO A 609 -19.09 9.00 17.33
CA PRO A 609 -18.01 8.09 16.93
C PRO A 609 -18.56 6.80 16.33
N VAL A 610 -17.75 6.19 15.45
CA VAL A 610 -18.09 4.89 14.84
C VAL A 610 -18.28 3.83 15.95
N PRO A 611 -19.39 3.07 15.98
CA PRO A 611 -19.61 2.03 16.96
C PRO A 611 -18.51 0.96 16.95
N ASP A 612 -18.12 0.45 18.12
CA ASP A 612 -17.04 -0.53 18.28
C ASP A 612 -17.24 -1.83 17.48
N ASN A 613 -18.49 -2.29 17.37
CA ASN A 613 -18.84 -3.47 16.60
C ASN A 613 -18.65 -3.28 15.09
N ALA A 614 -18.93 -2.09 14.56
CA ALA A 614 -18.72 -1.78 13.14
C ALA A 614 -17.23 -1.75 12.74
N GLN A 615 -16.32 -1.57 13.70
CA GLN A 615 -14.88 -1.52 13.44
C GLN A 615 -14.17 -2.88 13.51
N ARG A 616 -14.77 -3.89 14.14
CA ARG A 616 -14.10 -5.16 14.48
C ARG A 616 -14.61 -6.37 13.75
N SER A 617 -15.85 -6.35 13.32
CA SER A 617 -16.51 -7.48 12.67
C SER A 617 -17.59 -6.95 11.75
N ALA A 618 -17.96 -7.74 10.75
CA ALA A 618 -19.24 -7.56 10.09
C ALA A 618 -20.30 -7.40 11.17
N PRO A 619 -21.20 -6.39 11.12
CA PRO A 619 -22.36 -6.37 12.00
C PRO A 619 -23.06 -7.72 11.88
N ALA A 620 -23.53 -8.25 13.01
CA ALA A 620 -24.44 -9.38 12.95
C ALA A 620 -25.57 -8.98 11.98
N PRO A 621 -26.03 -9.90 11.10
CA PRO A 621 -27.13 -9.60 10.22
C PRO A 621 -28.22 -8.93 11.05
N LEU A 622 -28.66 -7.75 10.64
CA LEU A 622 -29.85 -7.15 11.21
C LEU A 622 -30.91 -8.26 11.09
N GLN A 623 -31.40 -8.77 12.22
CA GLN A 623 -32.59 -9.57 12.22
C GLN A 623 -33.69 -8.66 11.66
N THR A 624 -33.84 -8.69 10.34
CA THR A 624 -35.04 -8.18 9.71
C THR A 624 -36.13 -9.09 10.20
N ASP A 625 -37.00 -8.55 11.06
CA ASP A 625 -38.28 -9.22 11.37
C ASP A 625 -38.85 -9.68 10.03
N PRO A 626 -39.29 -10.94 9.92
CA PRO A 626 -39.81 -11.45 8.67
C PRO A 626 -40.95 -10.54 8.22
N ILE A 627 -40.84 -10.05 7.00
CA ILE A 627 -41.90 -9.25 6.38
C ILE A 627 -43.14 -10.15 6.38
N PRO A 628 -44.24 -9.75 7.02
CA PRO A 628 -45.45 -10.57 7.05
C PRO A 628 -45.89 -10.83 5.60
N GLY A 629 -45.87 -12.11 5.16
CA GLY A 629 -46.35 -12.51 3.83
C GLY A 629 -45.36 -13.30 2.97
N THR A 630 -44.14 -13.63 3.45
CA THR A 630 -43.20 -14.50 2.72
C THR A 630 -42.90 -15.79 3.47
N GLU A 631 -43.92 -16.49 3.91
CA GLU A 631 -43.78 -17.90 4.32
C GLU A 631 -43.77 -18.75 3.06
N GLY A 632 -42.60 -19.37 2.77
CA GLY A 632 -42.54 -20.47 1.80
C GLY A 632 -41.47 -20.30 0.70
N ILE A 633 -40.19 -20.10 1.03
CA ILE A 633 -39.08 -20.57 0.19
C ILE A 633 -37.97 -21.09 1.10
N GLU A 634 -38.20 -22.28 1.64
CA GLU A 634 -37.14 -23.13 2.15
C GLU A 634 -36.50 -23.87 0.98
N GLY A 635 -35.18 -23.84 0.92
CA GLY A 635 -34.39 -24.76 0.11
C GLY A 635 -33.68 -24.11 -1.10
N ARG A 636 -32.71 -23.24 -0.83
CA ARG A 636 -31.55 -23.11 -1.72
C ARG A 636 -30.27 -23.21 -0.89
N GLU A 637 -29.58 -24.34 -1.09
CA GLU A 637 -28.21 -24.50 -0.61
C GLU A 637 -27.31 -23.32 -1.15
N PRO A 638 -26.35 -22.86 -0.36
CA PRO A 638 -25.44 -21.84 -0.81
C PRO A 638 -24.64 -22.37 -2.01
N HIS A 639 -24.86 -21.78 -3.17
CA HIS A 639 -24.08 -22.08 -4.37
C HIS A 639 -22.60 -21.92 -4.06
N ALA A 640 -21.86 -23.02 -4.17
CA ALA A 640 -20.40 -23.04 -4.16
C ALA A 640 -19.90 -22.03 -5.20
N VAL A 641 -19.05 -21.11 -4.79
CA VAL A 641 -18.34 -20.17 -5.66
C VAL A 641 -17.56 -20.99 -6.68
N ARG A 642 -18.03 -21.03 -7.92
CA ARG A 642 -17.27 -21.59 -9.03
C ARG A 642 -15.98 -20.78 -9.19
N PRO A 643 -14.82 -21.42 -9.34
CA PRO A 643 -13.62 -20.70 -9.75
C PRO A 643 -13.87 -20.10 -11.14
N LEU A 644 -13.42 -18.87 -11.35
CA LEU A 644 -13.36 -18.23 -12.68
C LEU A 644 -12.44 -19.07 -13.57
N THR A 645 -13.03 -20.06 -14.24
CA THR A 645 -12.36 -20.76 -15.35
C THR A 645 -12.46 -19.84 -16.56
N VAL A 646 -11.32 -19.37 -17.02
CA VAL A 646 -11.17 -18.84 -18.38
C VAL A 646 -11.46 -20.02 -19.31
N GLU A 647 -12.66 -20.13 -19.83
CA GLU A 647 -12.99 -21.07 -20.91
C GLU A 647 -12.09 -20.74 -22.11
N LYS A 648 -11.16 -21.63 -22.39
CA LYS A 648 -10.50 -21.69 -23.71
C LYS A 648 -11.58 -22.03 -24.73
N ARG A 649 -12.12 -21.02 -25.41
CA ARG A 649 -12.94 -21.26 -26.59
C ARG A 649 -12.07 -21.96 -27.64
N SER A 650 -12.45 -23.18 -27.96
CA SER A 650 -11.90 -23.94 -29.08
C SER A 650 -12.25 -23.22 -30.40
N PRO A 651 -11.39 -23.23 -31.44
CA PRO A 651 -11.64 -22.54 -32.71
C PRO A 651 -12.84 -23.05 -33.54
N ALA A 652 -13.61 -24.03 -33.03
CA ALA A 652 -14.68 -24.71 -33.77
C ALA A 652 -16.07 -24.05 -33.69
N ASP A 653 -16.32 -23.06 -32.85
CA ASP A 653 -17.64 -22.51 -32.61
C ASP A 653 -17.81 -21.04 -33.08
N ALA A 654 -17.29 -20.72 -34.27
CA ALA A 654 -17.64 -19.47 -34.93
C ALA A 654 -19.04 -19.60 -35.58
N PRO A 655 -20.00 -18.69 -35.31
CA PRO A 655 -21.30 -18.73 -35.94
C PRO A 655 -21.16 -18.43 -37.42
N THR A 656 -21.60 -19.39 -38.26
CA THR A 656 -21.72 -19.27 -39.71
C THR A 656 -22.76 -18.17 -40.05
N LEU A 657 -22.31 -17.11 -40.66
CA LEU A 657 -23.18 -16.11 -41.27
C LEU A 657 -23.99 -16.74 -42.43
N PRO A 658 -25.28 -16.42 -42.63
CA PRO A 658 -26.11 -17.02 -43.64
C PRO A 658 -25.62 -16.62 -45.05
N ARG A 659 -25.37 -17.64 -45.89
CA ARG A 659 -25.06 -17.50 -47.32
C ARG A 659 -26.21 -16.81 -48.05
N ARG A 660 -25.97 -15.63 -48.62
CA ARG A 660 -26.84 -15.04 -49.63
C ARG A 660 -26.76 -15.89 -50.90
N SER A 661 -27.94 -16.38 -51.36
CA SER A 661 -28.15 -17.05 -52.61
C SER A 661 -27.75 -16.14 -53.80
N ARG A 662 -26.83 -16.62 -54.62
CA ARG A 662 -26.57 -16.06 -55.94
C ARG A 662 -27.48 -16.75 -56.95
N ASN A 663 -28.31 -15.94 -57.61
CA ASN A 663 -29.00 -16.33 -58.84
C ASN A 663 -28.07 -16.07 -60.03
N PRO A 664 -28.04 -16.96 -61.03
CA PRO A 664 -27.17 -16.82 -62.20
C PRO A 664 -27.95 -16.20 -63.39
N GLY A 665 -27.37 -15.19 -64.02
CA GLY A 665 -27.94 -14.67 -65.25
C GLY A 665 -27.08 -13.65 -65.97
N ALA A 666 -26.57 -14.08 -67.15
CA ALA A 666 -26.24 -13.33 -68.38
C ALA A 666 -25.03 -12.38 -68.40
N ALA A 667 -23.91 -12.77 -68.93
CA ALA A 667 -23.48 -12.68 -70.35
C ALA A 667 -22.91 -11.33 -70.85
N ARG A 668 -21.66 -11.45 -71.30
CA ARG A 668 -20.98 -10.83 -72.44
C ARG A 668 -20.34 -9.44 -72.38
N SER A 669 -19.01 -9.53 -72.69
CA SER A 669 -18.17 -8.72 -73.59
C SER A 669 -17.79 -7.30 -73.05
N SER A 670 -16.54 -6.89 -73.10
CA SER A 670 -15.56 -6.83 -74.14
C SER A 670 -14.21 -6.33 -73.61
N ARG A 671 -13.17 -6.83 -74.25
CA ARG A 671 -11.75 -6.40 -74.21
C ARG A 671 -11.59 -4.86 -74.37
N ARG A 672 -10.65 -4.27 -73.71
CA ARG A 672 -9.59 -3.49 -74.35
C ARG A 672 -8.37 -3.25 -73.41
N LYS A 673 -7.24 -3.52 -74.03
CA LYS A 673 -5.85 -3.22 -73.61
C LYS A 673 -5.58 -1.72 -73.70
N ARG A 674 -4.68 -1.21 -72.87
CA ARG A 674 -3.39 -0.50 -73.17
C ARG A 674 -2.94 0.23 -71.93
N GLN A 675 -1.78 -0.10 -71.42
CA GLN A 675 -0.41 0.40 -71.70
C GLN A 675 -0.14 1.75 -71.00
N ASP A 676 0.88 1.56 -70.19
CA ASP A 676 1.73 2.56 -69.47
C ASP A 676 2.16 3.77 -70.36
N PRO A 677 2.78 4.81 -69.82
CA PRO A 677 4.00 4.74 -69.05
C PRO A 677 3.89 5.19 -67.55
#